data_25f8f84887126c670bbdc9edbb5f495d
#
_entry.id   25f8f84887126c670bbdc9edbb5f495d
#
_cell.length_a   1.000
_cell.length_b   1.000
_cell.length_c   1.000
_cell.angle_alpha   90.00
_cell.angle_beta   90.00
_cell.angle_gamma   90.00
#
_symmetry.space_group_name_H-M   'P 1'
#
loop_
_entity.id
_entity.type
_entity.pdbx_description
1 polymer ?
#
loop_
_entity_poly.entity_id
_entity_poly.type
_entity_poly.pdbx_seq_one_letter_code
_entity_poly.pdbx_strand_id
1 'polypeptide(L)'
;MQCQRDLDGLRSFIHSTIGEESPAEPVSANDFREVLLTGATGFVGRFLLRGLLRQDDGLVVHCLVRADGVEHGFARIRAALEHAEIWDDAFGPRIRVVAGDIRAPRLGLSDAKFDDLCRRIDAVYHLAADLSLVSSYASIRDVNATSLRNVLALCLRTRFKHVFYASTMAVFPEYFCNFSNEFRRSRIGHHIQPDLATMKRLLPLGFLGYPWSKLVSEQVLLFANAAGLPVAIFRLPQTGMSSTGFTNASAVALSIYLAAIQIEMAPAGFSIQSCAEPVDTLTEICAAISANPKRRFTIYHCCDPQPPHDDFGPADFGLYLREVPYETFKRACEALGERSPLHGLWTLLDFFASYWFADGEARGVAPVDDRAIREDCPFPVRWPALLLRHSRSYDWIRRQGDGWPYPVPKARLDLDRLMAQAEGYAERVGVPFDHTFPAWMRTGFQRLVEVLSAPQAGLLEERRPHLVYELNRQLRNNAALAREWQQHPEIEREEIVRPVFIVGINRTGTTFLHRMMARDERFWTLRRYELSEPVLSSGAYDTVARTAGDPRRLHVKEVLDSVRVVDQFAEMHRIDIDEPEEDFPILRQSFASWVNAVAYYVPDYRSWLAATGSDNAYAYHRRVMRHFTWQRRQRERDARKAWLFKMPFHLMELEALLASYPDAVFIQTHREPTQFMGSWNSLVDRIRSISIEPRPRHDTGAEQLDLMSGMLNEAMRFRASCPELEARWVDVNYRDLVENPMGVVSEIYERFDWRLEPAATAEMESWLERQAEQRRQEPPHRYNLEDFGLNTERVSAAFAPYREFVGSRKIA
;
A
#
# COMPACT_ATOMS: atom_id res chain seq x y z
N MET A 1 34.78 -31.50 5.70
CA MET A 1 33.68 -30.86 6.43
C MET A 1 32.42 -31.71 6.28
N GLN A 2 31.48 -31.66 7.23
CA GLN A 2 30.25 -32.47 7.18
C GLN A 2 29.40 -32.10 5.94
N CYS A 3 29.26 -30.79 5.62
CA CYS A 3 28.55 -30.30 4.41
C CYS A 3 29.08 -30.96 3.12
N GLN A 4 30.39 -31.09 2.96
CA GLN A 4 30.98 -31.73 1.80
C GLN A 4 30.65 -33.23 1.70
N ARG A 5 30.71 -33.93 2.83
CA ARG A 5 30.32 -35.35 2.90
C ARG A 5 28.86 -35.58 2.56
N ASP A 6 27.99 -34.72 3.04
CA ASP A 6 26.57 -34.82 2.74
C ASP A 6 26.30 -34.53 1.25
N LEU A 7 26.97 -33.52 0.68
CA LEU A 7 26.90 -33.20 -0.75
C LEU A 7 27.35 -34.38 -1.63
N ASP A 8 28.51 -34.97 -1.31
CA ASP A 8 29.06 -36.08 -2.09
C ASP A 8 28.19 -37.34 -1.98
N GLY A 9 27.66 -37.63 -0.78
CA GLY A 9 26.74 -38.75 -0.57
C GLY A 9 25.43 -38.62 -1.32
N LEU A 10 24.85 -37.40 -1.39
CA LEU A 10 23.62 -37.13 -2.14
C LEU A 10 23.85 -37.17 -3.66
N ARG A 11 24.97 -36.66 -4.16
CA ARG A 11 25.36 -36.78 -5.58
C ARG A 11 25.52 -38.25 -6.00
N SER A 12 26.20 -39.05 -5.19
CA SER A 12 26.32 -40.50 -5.43
C SER A 12 24.98 -41.21 -5.47
N PHE A 13 24.06 -40.85 -4.57
CA PHE A 13 22.70 -41.39 -4.55
C PHE A 13 21.93 -41.04 -5.84
N ILE A 14 21.99 -39.79 -6.31
CA ILE A 14 21.34 -39.39 -7.58
C ILE A 14 21.89 -40.18 -8.76
N HIS A 15 23.22 -40.30 -8.84
CA HIS A 15 23.87 -41.00 -9.96
C HIS A 15 23.48 -42.48 -10.00
N SER A 16 23.48 -43.18 -8.86
CA SER A 16 23.05 -44.56 -8.79
C SER A 16 21.57 -44.72 -9.12
N THR A 17 20.70 -43.89 -8.58
CA THR A 17 19.26 -44.00 -8.79
C THR A 17 18.86 -43.79 -10.24
N ILE A 18 19.43 -42.79 -10.95
CA ILE A 18 19.15 -42.54 -12.36
C ILE A 18 19.65 -43.70 -13.22
N GLY A 19 20.81 -44.26 -12.90
CA GLY A 19 21.37 -45.43 -13.61
C GLY A 19 20.53 -46.69 -13.46
N GLU A 20 19.88 -46.89 -12.32
CA GLU A 20 19.06 -48.07 -12.02
C GLU A 20 17.59 -47.94 -12.49
N GLU A 21 16.96 -46.76 -12.28
CA GLU A 21 15.50 -46.56 -12.51
C GLU A 21 15.16 -46.13 -13.95
N SER A 22 16.09 -45.48 -14.67
CA SER A 22 15.84 -44.88 -16.02
C SER A 22 14.49 -44.16 -16.11
N PRO A 23 14.28 -43.07 -15.35
CA PRO A 23 12.97 -42.44 -15.22
C PRO A 23 12.47 -41.94 -16.59
N ALA A 24 11.16 -41.99 -16.82
CA ALA A 24 10.52 -41.40 -17.99
C ALA A 24 10.55 -39.86 -17.94
N GLU A 25 10.33 -39.21 -19.08
CA GLU A 25 10.26 -37.76 -19.20
C GLU A 25 9.18 -37.16 -18.26
N PRO A 26 9.37 -35.92 -17.77
CA PRO A 26 8.42 -35.26 -16.92
C PRO A 26 7.17 -34.82 -17.70
N VAL A 27 6.06 -34.65 -16.98
CA VAL A 27 4.84 -34.03 -17.49
C VAL A 27 5.10 -32.54 -17.73
N SER A 28 4.47 -31.94 -18.74
CA SER A 28 4.58 -30.48 -18.95
C SER A 28 3.97 -29.68 -17.80
N ALA A 29 4.53 -28.52 -17.49
CA ALA A 29 4.14 -27.75 -16.32
C ALA A 29 2.68 -27.24 -16.36
N ASN A 30 2.09 -27.08 -17.53
CA ASN A 30 0.67 -26.73 -17.69
C ASN A 30 -0.29 -27.92 -17.58
N ASP A 31 0.23 -29.16 -17.50
CA ASP A 31 -0.55 -30.38 -17.42
C ASP A 31 -0.51 -31.03 -16.04
N PHE A 32 0.00 -30.34 -15.01
CA PHE A 32 0.02 -30.87 -13.65
C PHE A 32 -1.40 -31.13 -13.15
N ARG A 33 -1.63 -32.31 -12.56
CA ARG A 33 -2.88 -32.71 -11.95
C ARG A 33 -2.76 -32.90 -10.45
N GLU A 34 -1.67 -33.50 -10.04
CA GLU A 34 -1.41 -33.81 -8.63
C GLU A 34 0.01 -33.41 -8.26
N VAL A 35 0.14 -32.59 -7.22
CA VAL A 35 1.44 -32.11 -6.74
C VAL A 35 1.64 -32.41 -5.26
N LEU A 36 2.88 -32.58 -4.85
CA LEU A 36 3.25 -32.78 -3.45
C LEU A 36 3.82 -31.47 -2.88
N LEU A 37 3.24 -31.00 -1.78
CA LEU A 37 3.73 -29.86 -1.03
C LEU A 37 4.24 -30.29 0.34
N THR A 38 5.51 -30.02 0.65
CA THR A 38 6.07 -30.16 1.99
C THR A 38 6.10 -28.80 2.68
N GLY A 39 5.81 -28.76 3.98
CA GLY A 39 5.81 -27.51 4.76
C GLY A 39 4.53 -26.67 4.62
N ALA A 40 3.40 -27.25 4.21
CA ALA A 40 2.10 -26.59 4.00
C ALA A 40 1.58 -25.80 5.22
N THR A 41 1.93 -26.18 6.44
CA THR A 41 1.54 -25.48 7.68
C THR A 41 2.50 -24.35 8.07
N GLY A 42 3.64 -24.22 7.38
CA GLY A 42 4.61 -23.15 7.61
C GLY A 42 4.15 -21.81 7.10
N PHE A 43 4.86 -20.72 7.46
CA PHE A 43 4.50 -19.35 7.08
C PHE A 43 4.40 -19.17 5.56
N VAL A 44 5.42 -19.57 4.80
CA VAL A 44 5.40 -19.49 3.32
C VAL A 44 4.49 -20.55 2.71
N GLY A 45 4.53 -21.79 3.26
CA GLY A 45 3.83 -22.93 2.68
C GLY A 45 2.32 -22.79 2.62
N ARG A 46 1.68 -22.15 3.63
CA ARG A 46 0.22 -21.90 3.63
C ARG A 46 -0.21 -20.95 2.52
N PHE A 47 0.59 -19.91 2.23
CA PHE A 47 0.30 -18.99 1.15
C PHE A 47 0.58 -19.61 -0.22
N LEU A 48 1.63 -20.42 -0.35
CA LEU A 48 1.85 -21.17 -1.57
C LEU A 48 0.73 -22.18 -1.84
N LEU A 49 0.24 -22.88 -0.82
CA LEU A 49 -0.91 -23.78 -0.93
C LEU A 49 -2.14 -23.04 -1.48
N ARG A 50 -2.46 -21.87 -0.91
CA ARG A 50 -3.52 -21.00 -1.42
C ARG A 50 -3.26 -20.57 -2.87
N GLY A 51 -2.04 -20.16 -3.20
CA GLY A 51 -1.66 -19.74 -4.55
C GLY A 51 -1.88 -20.84 -5.59
N LEU A 52 -1.43 -22.06 -5.30
CA LEU A 52 -1.60 -23.23 -6.15
C LEU A 52 -3.08 -23.57 -6.35
N LEU A 53 -3.87 -23.60 -5.27
CA LEU A 53 -5.30 -23.92 -5.34
C LEU A 53 -6.15 -22.85 -6.03
N ARG A 54 -5.70 -21.60 -6.08
CA ARG A 54 -6.36 -20.51 -6.81
C ARG A 54 -5.99 -20.45 -8.29
N GLN A 55 -4.82 -20.94 -8.63
CA GLN A 55 -4.30 -20.86 -10.00
C GLN A 55 -4.98 -21.86 -10.94
N ASP A 56 -5.32 -23.05 -10.45
CA ASP A 56 -5.96 -24.09 -11.22
C ASP A 56 -7.00 -24.84 -10.36
N ASP A 57 -8.27 -24.77 -10.74
CA ASP A 57 -9.38 -25.42 -10.05
C ASP A 57 -9.36 -26.96 -10.17
N GLY A 58 -8.61 -27.50 -11.10
CA GLY A 58 -8.41 -28.95 -11.28
C GLY A 58 -7.25 -29.54 -10.49
N LEU A 59 -6.38 -28.70 -9.94
CA LEU A 59 -5.17 -29.15 -9.25
C LEU A 59 -5.47 -29.74 -7.87
N VAL A 60 -4.93 -30.92 -7.59
CA VAL A 60 -4.96 -31.57 -6.28
C VAL A 60 -3.59 -31.44 -5.62
N VAL A 61 -3.56 -30.93 -4.39
CA VAL A 61 -2.32 -30.74 -3.63
C VAL A 61 -2.23 -31.76 -2.50
N HIS A 62 -1.26 -32.65 -2.60
CA HIS A 62 -0.88 -33.61 -1.54
C HIS A 62 0.03 -32.88 -0.54
N CYS A 63 -0.44 -32.68 0.67
CA CYS A 63 0.30 -31.99 1.73
C CYS A 63 0.98 -33.01 2.64
N LEU A 64 2.31 -33.10 2.59
CA LEU A 64 3.08 -33.91 3.54
C LEU A 64 3.14 -33.21 4.91
N VAL A 65 2.51 -33.79 5.90
CA VAL A 65 2.38 -33.24 7.25
C VAL A 65 2.69 -34.30 8.31
N ARG A 66 3.47 -33.93 9.33
CA ARG A 66 3.67 -34.76 10.51
C ARG A 66 2.38 -34.78 11.33
N ALA A 67 1.65 -35.86 11.28
CA ALA A 67 0.36 -36.03 11.97
C ALA A 67 0.12 -37.50 12.27
N ASP A 68 -0.74 -37.77 13.28
CA ASP A 68 -1.11 -39.12 13.67
C ASP A 68 -2.11 -39.77 12.70
N GLY A 69 -2.59 -38.99 11.71
CA GLY A 69 -3.51 -39.47 10.69
C GLY A 69 -3.97 -38.37 9.76
N VAL A 70 -4.81 -38.75 8.77
CA VAL A 70 -5.28 -37.83 7.73
C VAL A 70 -6.14 -36.71 8.32
N GLU A 71 -7.07 -37.01 9.23
CA GLU A 71 -7.96 -36.00 9.83
C GLU A 71 -7.19 -34.97 10.65
N HIS A 72 -6.27 -35.42 11.50
CA HIS A 72 -5.42 -34.55 12.30
C HIS A 72 -4.55 -33.65 11.38
N GLY A 73 -3.97 -34.22 10.30
CA GLY A 73 -3.19 -33.48 9.32
C GLY A 73 -4.03 -32.40 8.61
N PHE A 74 -5.26 -32.73 8.23
CA PHE A 74 -6.17 -31.78 7.59
C PHE A 74 -6.58 -30.65 8.55
N ALA A 75 -6.93 -30.98 9.79
CA ALA A 75 -7.25 -29.98 10.81
C ALA A 75 -6.10 -28.99 11.03
N ARG A 76 -4.85 -29.47 11.06
CA ARG A 76 -3.64 -28.62 11.16
C ARG A 76 -3.46 -27.69 9.97
N ILE A 77 -3.69 -28.18 8.74
CA ILE A 77 -3.60 -27.37 7.53
C ILE A 77 -4.70 -26.30 7.56
N ARG A 78 -5.94 -26.70 7.81
CA ARG A 78 -7.09 -25.79 7.89
C ARG A 78 -6.87 -24.70 8.94
N ALA A 79 -6.52 -25.07 10.17
CA ALA A 79 -6.21 -24.12 11.23
C ALA A 79 -5.08 -23.12 10.84
N ALA A 80 -4.06 -23.60 10.11
CA ALA A 80 -2.98 -22.73 9.64
C ALA A 80 -3.44 -21.69 8.61
N LEU A 81 -4.38 -22.05 7.72
CA LEU A 81 -4.94 -21.13 6.73
C LEU A 81 -5.96 -20.19 7.36
N GLU A 82 -6.82 -20.68 8.26
CA GLU A 82 -7.79 -19.88 9.03
C GLU A 82 -7.08 -18.83 9.89
N HIS A 83 -6.02 -19.21 10.59
CA HIS A 83 -5.21 -18.27 11.38
C HIS A 83 -4.58 -17.15 10.52
N ALA A 84 -4.27 -17.45 9.27
CA ALA A 84 -3.76 -16.44 8.33
C ALA A 84 -4.89 -15.69 7.58
N GLU A 85 -6.16 -15.95 7.89
CA GLU A 85 -7.34 -15.36 7.24
C GLU A 85 -7.39 -15.63 5.72
N ILE A 86 -6.91 -16.84 5.30
CA ILE A 86 -6.80 -17.21 3.86
C ILE A 86 -7.49 -18.54 3.53
N TRP A 87 -8.24 -19.13 4.45
CA TRP A 87 -9.03 -20.33 4.18
C TRP A 87 -10.19 -20.03 3.24
N ASP A 88 -10.47 -20.98 2.36
CA ASP A 88 -11.65 -21.02 1.49
C ASP A 88 -12.17 -22.46 1.49
N ASP A 89 -13.48 -22.65 1.70
CA ASP A 89 -14.08 -23.99 1.75
C ASP A 89 -13.93 -24.75 0.42
N ALA A 90 -13.80 -24.05 -0.71
CA ALA A 90 -13.52 -24.65 -2.01
C ALA A 90 -12.14 -25.36 -2.08
N PHE A 91 -11.23 -25.09 -1.14
CA PHE A 91 -9.93 -25.76 -1.08
C PHE A 91 -10.00 -27.17 -0.53
N GLY A 92 -10.93 -27.41 0.44
CA GLY A 92 -11.01 -28.66 1.18
C GLY A 92 -11.02 -29.93 0.30
N PRO A 93 -11.88 -30.02 -0.75
CA PRO A 93 -11.93 -31.17 -1.65
C PRO A 93 -10.64 -31.45 -2.44
N ARG A 94 -9.76 -30.45 -2.60
CA ARG A 94 -8.53 -30.53 -3.39
C ARG A 94 -7.25 -30.71 -2.57
N ILE A 95 -7.36 -30.70 -1.24
CA ILE A 95 -6.25 -30.97 -0.33
C ILE A 95 -6.25 -32.44 0.03
N ARG A 96 -5.14 -33.13 -0.16
CA ARG A 96 -4.91 -34.53 0.23
C ARG A 96 -3.79 -34.55 1.28
N VAL A 97 -4.07 -35.10 2.44
CA VAL A 97 -3.09 -35.23 3.52
C VAL A 97 -2.26 -36.48 3.31
N VAL A 98 -0.95 -36.31 3.33
CA VAL A 98 0.04 -37.38 3.43
C VAL A 98 0.65 -37.31 4.82
N ALA A 99 0.18 -38.15 5.74
CA ALA A 99 0.74 -38.24 7.08
C ALA A 99 2.12 -38.94 7.01
N GLY A 100 3.22 -38.17 7.20
CA GLY A 100 4.58 -38.66 7.06
C GLY A 100 5.63 -37.67 7.54
N ASP A 101 6.90 -38.03 7.38
CA ASP A 101 8.07 -37.22 7.78
C ASP A 101 9.15 -37.25 6.71
N ILE A 102 9.60 -36.10 6.25
CA ILE A 102 10.66 -35.97 5.24
C ILE A 102 11.97 -36.64 5.66
N ARG A 103 12.23 -36.78 6.97
CA ARG A 103 13.45 -37.40 7.51
C ARG A 103 13.43 -38.92 7.39
N ALA A 104 12.25 -39.51 7.32
CA ALA A 104 12.09 -40.96 7.29
C ALA A 104 12.25 -41.50 5.85
N PRO A 105 12.87 -42.68 5.67
CA PRO A 105 12.87 -43.36 4.39
C PRO A 105 11.46 -43.46 3.79
N ARG A 106 11.31 -43.24 2.47
CA ARG A 106 10.00 -43.24 1.80
C ARG A 106 8.98 -42.27 2.44
N LEU A 107 9.48 -41.17 3.03
CA LEU A 107 8.67 -40.15 3.71
C LEU A 107 7.86 -40.71 4.90
N GLY A 108 8.27 -41.84 5.46
CA GLY A 108 7.56 -42.54 6.53
C GLY A 108 6.34 -43.32 6.07
N LEU A 109 6.18 -43.56 4.80
CA LEU A 109 5.05 -44.27 4.22
C LEU A 109 5.35 -45.77 4.01
N SER A 110 4.29 -46.56 3.92
CA SER A 110 4.41 -47.95 3.43
C SER A 110 4.80 -47.95 1.96
N ASP A 111 5.43 -49.06 1.50
CA ASP A 111 5.88 -49.19 0.13
C ASP A 111 4.76 -48.93 -0.87
N ALA A 112 3.58 -49.50 -0.65
CA ALA A 112 2.41 -49.33 -1.53
C ALA A 112 1.98 -47.85 -1.65
N LYS A 113 1.97 -47.11 -0.52
CA LYS A 113 1.58 -45.67 -0.52
C LYS A 113 2.65 -44.83 -1.17
N PHE A 114 3.93 -45.11 -0.94
CA PHE A 114 5.03 -44.43 -1.57
C PHE A 114 5.04 -44.64 -3.08
N ASP A 115 4.87 -45.86 -3.53
CA ASP A 115 4.80 -46.22 -4.97
C ASP A 115 3.59 -45.60 -5.65
N ASP A 116 2.46 -45.48 -4.96
CA ASP A 116 1.29 -44.77 -5.47
C ASP A 116 1.59 -43.28 -5.68
N LEU A 117 2.21 -42.60 -4.71
CA LEU A 117 2.65 -41.21 -4.88
C LEU A 117 3.66 -41.08 -6.03
N CYS A 118 4.62 -42.00 -6.18
CA CYS A 118 5.59 -41.96 -7.28
C CYS A 118 4.91 -42.01 -8.65
N ARG A 119 3.77 -42.68 -8.79
CA ARG A 119 3.01 -42.74 -10.05
C ARG A 119 2.16 -41.49 -10.30
N ARG A 120 1.55 -40.94 -9.23
CA ARG A 120 0.54 -39.86 -9.34
C ARG A 120 1.14 -38.47 -9.41
N ILE A 121 2.16 -38.22 -8.59
CA ILE A 121 2.71 -36.87 -8.44
C ILE A 121 3.45 -36.40 -9.71
N ASP A 122 3.12 -35.19 -10.18
CA ASP A 122 3.72 -34.52 -11.33
C ASP A 122 4.83 -33.57 -10.91
N ALA A 123 4.67 -32.90 -9.76
CA ALA A 123 5.64 -31.94 -9.25
C ALA A 123 5.72 -31.96 -7.71
N VAL A 124 6.88 -31.59 -7.18
CA VAL A 124 7.14 -31.47 -5.75
C VAL A 124 7.54 -30.05 -5.39
N TYR A 125 6.78 -29.45 -4.49
CA TYR A 125 7.10 -28.17 -3.86
C TYR A 125 7.73 -28.43 -2.50
N HIS A 126 9.05 -28.25 -2.40
CA HIS A 126 9.78 -28.59 -1.18
C HIS A 126 10.13 -27.33 -0.37
N LEU A 127 9.29 -27.06 0.67
CA LEU A 127 9.43 -25.90 1.56
C LEU A 127 9.75 -26.29 3.02
N ALA A 128 9.56 -27.57 3.38
CA ALA A 128 9.83 -28.03 4.73
C ALA A 128 11.30 -27.82 5.11
N ALA A 129 11.56 -27.08 6.18
CA ALA A 129 12.89 -26.79 6.68
C ALA A 129 12.81 -26.36 8.16
N ASP A 130 13.92 -26.55 8.88
CA ASP A 130 14.20 -25.89 10.15
C ASP A 130 14.87 -24.54 9.83
N LEU A 131 14.24 -23.44 10.29
CA LEU A 131 14.66 -22.08 10.00
C LEU A 131 15.55 -21.47 11.08
N SER A 132 16.01 -22.27 12.05
CA SER A 132 16.82 -21.78 13.17
C SER A 132 18.14 -21.19 12.68
N LEU A 133 18.30 -19.90 12.88
CA LEU A 133 19.55 -19.18 12.59
C LEU A 133 20.61 -19.36 13.68
N VAL A 134 20.21 -19.79 14.89
CA VAL A 134 21.13 -20.03 16.01
C VAL A 134 21.67 -21.47 16.04
N SER A 135 21.06 -22.37 15.30
CA SER A 135 21.45 -23.78 15.23
C SER A 135 22.66 -24.00 14.32
N SER A 136 23.51 -24.96 14.67
CA SER A 136 24.63 -25.39 13.83
C SER A 136 24.15 -26.21 12.63
N TYR A 137 24.96 -26.29 11.55
CA TYR A 137 24.66 -27.17 10.44
C TYR A 137 24.43 -28.64 10.87
N ALA A 138 25.25 -29.11 11.82
CA ALA A 138 25.18 -30.49 12.32
C ALA A 138 23.82 -30.80 12.97
N SER A 139 23.18 -29.85 13.62
CA SER A 139 21.89 -30.03 14.31
C SER A 139 20.69 -30.02 13.39
N ILE A 140 20.74 -29.26 12.28
CA ILE A 140 19.58 -29.12 11.37
C ILE A 140 19.73 -29.87 10.05
N ARG A 141 20.89 -30.44 9.75
CA ARG A 141 21.18 -31.10 8.48
C ARG A 141 20.22 -32.22 8.13
N ASP A 142 19.72 -32.95 9.14
CA ASP A 142 18.85 -34.10 8.94
C ASP A 142 17.46 -33.68 8.43
N VAL A 143 17.02 -32.50 8.79
CA VAL A 143 15.78 -31.90 8.27
C VAL A 143 16.02 -31.19 6.94
N ASN A 144 17.09 -30.38 6.83
CA ASN A 144 17.23 -29.43 5.73
C ASN A 144 18.04 -29.93 4.54
N ALA A 145 18.99 -30.81 4.75
CA ALA A 145 19.92 -31.27 3.71
C ALA A 145 19.76 -32.77 3.41
N THR A 146 19.98 -33.66 4.41
CA THR A 146 20.00 -35.12 4.13
C THR A 146 18.60 -35.69 3.85
N SER A 147 17.54 -35.08 4.39
CA SER A 147 16.14 -35.43 4.05
C SER A 147 15.82 -35.28 2.56
N LEU A 148 16.55 -34.42 1.86
CA LEU A 148 16.40 -34.23 0.41
C LEU A 148 16.57 -35.55 -0.36
N ARG A 149 17.34 -36.51 0.18
CA ARG A 149 17.42 -37.85 -0.38
C ARG A 149 16.04 -38.52 -0.52
N ASN A 150 15.19 -38.39 0.49
CA ASN A 150 13.86 -39.02 0.50
C ASN A 150 12.90 -38.35 -0.48
N VAL A 151 13.02 -37.03 -0.65
CA VAL A 151 12.28 -36.25 -1.65
C VAL A 151 12.74 -36.61 -3.07
N LEU A 152 14.05 -36.68 -3.28
CA LEU A 152 14.62 -37.08 -4.57
C LEU A 152 14.32 -38.52 -4.94
N ALA A 153 14.26 -39.45 -3.96
CA ALA A 153 13.81 -40.82 -4.21
C ALA A 153 12.41 -40.91 -4.85
N LEU A 154 11.49 -40.02 -4.44
CA LEU A 154 10.19 -39.86 -5.10
C LEU A 154 10.31 -39.23 -6.49
N CYS A 155 11.12 -38.15 -6.59
CA CYS A 155 11.25 -37.37 -7.84
C CYS A 155 11.90 -38.14 -8.98
N LEU A 156 12.79 -39.07 -8.68
CA LEU A 156 13.58 -39.87 -9.65
C LEU A 156 12.93 -41.19 -10.02
N ARG A 157 11.89 -41.64 -9.28
CA ARG A 157 11.24 -42.95 -9.52
C ARG A 157 10.11 -42.85 -10.53
N THR A 158 9.98 -43.84 -11.42
CA THR A 158 8.99 -44.00 -12.50
C THR A 158 9.12 -42.97 -13.63
N ARG A 159 9.06 -41.67 -13.31
CA ARG A 159 9.32 -40.54 -14.22
C ARG A 159 9.95 -39.40 -13.43
N PHE A 160 10.65 -38.51 -14.11
CA PHE A 160 11.12 -37.28 -13.51
C PHE A 160 9.93 -36.42 -13.06
N LYS A 161 9.98 -35.84 -11.85
CA LYS A 161 9.02 -34.86 -11.36
C LYS A 161 9.69 -33.48 -11.35
N HIS A 162 8.94 -32.43 -11.65
CA HIS A 162 9.41 -31.08 -11.42
C HIS A 162 9.67 -30.85 -9.94
N VAL A 163 10.81 -30.24 -9.61
CA VAL A 163 11.17 -29.89 -8.22
C VAL A 163 11.22 -28.38 -8.09
N PHE A 164 10.34 -27.84 -7.26
CA PHE A 164 10.28 -26.44 -6.90
C PHE A 164 10.79 -26.30 -5.46
N TYR A 165 11.96 -25.72 -5.31
CA TYR A 165 12.66 -25.66 -4.03
C TYR A 165 12.71 -24.25 -3.46
N ALA A 166 12.18 -24.06 -2.24
CA ALA A 166 12.31 -22.80 -1.50
C ALA A 166 13.70 -22.74 -0.85
N SER A 167 14.58 -21.97 -1.46
CA SER A 167 15.88 -21.57 -0.92
C SER A 167 15.80 -20.19 -0.28
N THR A 168 16.93 -19.56 -0.07
CA THR A 168 17.03 -18.25 0.60
C THR A 168 18.12 -17.39 -0.03
N MET A 169 17.95 -16.06 0.00
CA MET A 169 19.03 -15.13 -0.34
C MET A 169 20.20 -15.20 0.64
N ALA A 170 20.00 -15.75 1.84
CA ALA A 170 21.05 -15.95 2.83
C ALA A 170 22.15 -16.96 2.39
N VAL A 171 21.99 -17.66 1.26
CA VAL A 171 23.10 -18.43 0.63
C VAL A 171 24.22 -17.51 0.15
N PHE A 172 23.95 -16.20 0.03
CA PHE A 172 24.96 -15.16 -0.15
C PHE A 172 25.22 -14.48 1.19
N PRO A 173 26.32 -14.80 1.88
CA PRO A 173 26.66 -14.14 3.15
C PRO A 173 26.70 -12.64 3.03
N GLU A 174 27.13 -12.14 1.90
CA GLU A 174 27.22 -10.71 1.57
C GLU A 174 25.87 -10.01 1.55
N TYR A 175 24.84 -10.67 1.09
CA TYR A 175 23.47 -10.14 1.12
C TYR A 175 23.00 -9.94 2.57
N PHE A 176 23.43 -10.82 3.45
CA PHE A 176 22.99 -10.87 4.85
C PHE A 176 23.84 -10.00 5.78
N CYS A 177 25.17 -9.93 5.55
CA CYS A 177 26.12 -9.32 6.45
C CYS A 177 26.70 -7.99 5.97
N ASN A 178 26.52 -7.62 4.73
CA ASN A 178 26.93 -6.34 4.17
C ASN A 178 28.43 -6.00 4.40
N PHE A 179 29.32 -6.90 4.03
CA PHE A 179 30.75 -6.88 4.40
C PHE A 179 31.59 -5.77 3.73
N SER A 180 31.15 -5.13 2.67
CA SER A 180 31.91 -4.06 2.02
C SER A 180 31.07 -3.07 1.23
N ASN A 181 31.55 -1.82 1.13
CA ASN A 181 30.96 -0.78 0.26
C ASN A 181 31.04 -1.16 -1.23
N GLU A 182 32.00 -1.99 -1.61
CA GLU A 182 32.18 -2.44 -2.97
C GLU A 182 31.09 -3.44 -3.41
N PHE A 183 30.67 -4.30 -2.50
CA PHE A 183 29.59 -5.26 -2.72
C PHE A 183 28.22 -4.57 -2.84
N ARG A 184 27.99 -3.48 -2.11
CA ARG A 184 26.77 -2.68 -2.19
C ARG A 184 26.54 -2.06 -3.58
N ARG A 185 27.62 -1.87 -4.35
CA ARG A 185 27.59 -1.31 -5.71
C ARG A 185 27.44 -2.37 -6.78
N SER A 186 27.69 -3.65 -6.44
CA SER A 186 27.56 -4.77 -7.37
C SER A 186 26.22 -5.46 -7.21
N ARG A 187 25.52 -5.64 -8.33
CA ARG A 187 24.23 -6.34 -8.38
C ARG A 187 24.47 -7.85 -8.29
N ILE A 188 23.78 -8.56 -7.39
CA ILE A 188 23.82 -10.02 -7.33
C ILE A 188 23.09 -10.57 -8.57
N GLY A 189 23.85 -11.02 -9.56
CA GLY A 189 23.31 -11.62 -10.79
C GLY A 189 22.63 -12.96 -10.53
N HIS A 190 21.53 -13.26 -11.23
CA HIS A 190 20.82 -14.53 -11.15
C HIS A 190 21.69 -15.76 -11.50
N HIS A 191 22.77 -15.55 -12.29
CA HIS A 191 23.72 -16.59 -12.67
C HIS A 191 24.79 -16.88 -11.62
N ILE A 192 24.94 -16.04 -10.59
CA ILE A 192 25.95 -16.21 -9.55
C ILE A 192 25.58 -17.41 -8.68
N GLN A 193 26.53 -18.33 -8.55
CA GLN A 193 26.41 -19.51 -7.71
C GLN A 193 27.31 -19.34 -6.48
N PRO A 194 26.73 -19.29 -5.26
CA PRO A 194 27.51 -19.29 -4.06
C PRO A 194 28.21 -20.67 -3.89
N ASP A 195 29.39 -20.66 -3.33
CA ASP A 195 30.15 -21.88 -3.07
C ASP A 195 30.46 -22.08 -1.58
N LEU A 196 30.73 -23.34 -1.21
CA LEU A 196 31.02 -23.72 0.18
C LEU A 196 32.33 -23.09 0.71
N ALA A 197 33.27 -22.74 -0.15
CA ALA A 197 34.55 -22.15 0.28
C ALA A 197 34.35 -20.68 0.67
N THR A 198 33.61 -19.93 -0.13
CA THR A 198 33.21 -18.55 0.20
C THR A 198 32.38 -18.51 1.46
N MET A 199 31.37 -19.38 1.57
CA MET A 199 30.56 -19.49 2.78
C MET A 199 31.42 -19.76 4.01
N LYS A 200 32.38 -20.70 3.94
CA LYS A 200 33.30 -21.05 5.03
C LYS A 200 34.17 -19.87 5.47
N ARG A 201 34.55 -19.01 4.55
CA ARG A 201 35.40 -17.85 4.85
C ARG A 201 34.63 -16.78 5.60
N LEU A 202 33.33 -16.63 5.33
CA LEU A 202 32.52 -15.52 5.79
C LEU A 202 31.61 -15.85 6.97
N LEU A 203 31.17 -17.11 7.11
CA LEU A 203 30.24 -17.50 8.16
C LEU A 203 30.81 -18.59 9.08
N PRO A 204 30.64 -18.47 10.39
CA PRO A 204 31.07 -19.48 11.34
C PRO A 204 30.21 -20.75 11.21
N LEU A 205 30.85 -21.91 11.46
CA LEU A 205 30.18 -23.22 11.37
C LEU A 205 29.35 -23.60 12.60
N GLY A 206 29.57 -22.90 13.73
CA GLY A 206 28.93 -23.22 15.00
C GLY A 206 27.49 -22.80 15.14
N PHE A 207 27.05 -21.83 14.35
CA PHE A 207 25.68 -21.37 14.22
C PHE A 207 25.44 -20.93 12.76
N LEU A 208 24.25 -20.42 12.42
CA LEU A 208 23.86 -20.12 11.04
C LEU A 208 23.86 -21.37 10.14
N GLY A 209 23.48 -22.52 10.72
CA GLY A 209 23.36 -23.76 9.97
C GLY A 209 22.34 -23.71 8.84
N TYR A 210 21.33 -22.83 8.96
CA TYR A 210 20.28 -22.68 7.97
C TYR A 210 20.82 -22.26 6.58
N PRO A 211 21.58 -21.16 6.41
CA PRO A 211 22.18 -20.81 5.12
C PRO A 211 23.07 -21.93 4.56
N TRP A 212 23.86 -22.58 5.40
CA TRP A 212 24.70 -23.71 5.03
C TRP A 212 23.87 -24.88 4.46
N SER A 213 22.78 -25.22 5.13
CA SER A 213 21.91 -26.34 4.72
C SER A 213 21.23 -26.06 3.39
N LYS A 214 20.78 -24.82 3.17
CA LYS A 214 20.17 -24.40 1.91
C LYS A 214 21.18 -24.44 0.76
N LEU A 215 22.42 -23.98 0.99
CA LEU A 215 23.48 -24.04 -0.02
C LEU A 215 23.81 -25.50 -0.42
N VAL A 216 23.93 -26.41 0.55
CA VAL A 216 24.15 -27.84 0.25
C VAL A 216 23.00 -28.38 -0.61
N SER A 217 21.76 -28.08 -0.26
CA SER A 217 20.59 -28.54 -1.01
C SER A 217 20.54 -27.96 -2.43
N GLU A 218 20.87 -26.67 -2.62
CA GLU A 218 20.97 -26.08 -3.97
C GLU A 218 22.01 -26.80 -4.83
N GLN A 219 23.20 -27.05 -4.28
CA GLN A 219 24.26 -27.75 -5.00
C GLN A 219 23.88 -29.18 -5.42
N VAL A 220 23.09 -29.87 -4.57
CA VAL A 220 22.55 -31.20 -4.89
C VAL A 220 21.50 -31.10 -5.99
N LEU A 221 20.58 -30.13 -5.89
CA LEU A 221 19.52 -29.95 -6.89
C LEU A 221 20.05 -29.50 -8.26
N LEU A 222 21.08 -28.65 -8.28
CA LEU A 222 21.77 -28.26 -9.52
C LEU A 222 22.46 -29.46 -10.16
N PHE A 223 23.06 -30.35 -9.37
CA PHE A 223 23.61 -31.59 -9.87
C PHE A 223 22.52 -32.50 -10.46
N ALA A 224 21.37 -32.63 -9.78
CA ALA A 224 20.22 -33.38 -10.27
C ALA A 224 19.64 -32.77 -11.56
N ASN A 225 19.62 -31.44 -11.66
CA ASN A 225 19.17 -30.74 -12.87
C ASN A 225 20.07 -30.99 -14.06
N ALA A 226 21.39 -31.01 -13.85
CA ALA A 226 22.35 -31.39 -14.89
C ALA A 226 22.21 -32.85 -15.33
N ALA A 227 21.62 -33.70 -14.48
CA ALA A 227 21.32 -35.10 -14.80
C ALA A 227 19.91 -35.30 -15.38
N GLY A 228 19.18 -34.22 -15.72
CA GLY A 228 17.88 -34.25 -16.41
C GLY A 228 16.66 -34.02 -15.54
N LEU A 229 16.77 -33.91 -14.20
CA LEU A 229 15.65 -33.62 -13.34
C LEU A 229 15.25 -32.13 -13.50
N PRO A 230 13.98 -31.77 -13.85
CA PRO A 230 13.58 -30.38 -14.00
C PRO A 230 13.46 -29.70 -12.64
N VAL A 231 14.36 -28.75 -12.35
CA VAL A 231 14.46 -28.05 -11.08
C VAL A 231 14.21 -26.55 -11.26
N ALA A 232 13.52 -25.93 -10.31
CA ALA A 232 13.49 -24.49 -10.11
C ALA A 232 13.76 -24.16 -8.63
N ILE A 233 14.73 -23.28 -8.39
CA ILE A 233 15.18 -22.86 -7.07
C ILE A 233 14.74 -21.43 -6.86
N PHE A 234 13.85 -21.19 -5.89
CA PHE A 234 13.38 -19.87 -5.50
C PHE A 234 14.20 -19.40 -4.29
N ARG A 235 15.09 -18.46 -4.50
CA ARG A 235 15.84 -17.81 -3.41
C ARG A 235 14.99 -16.71 -2.81
N LEU A 236 14.31 -17.04 -1.72
CA LEU A 236 13.43 -16.12 -1.02
C LEU A 236 14.25 -15.16 -0.16
N PRO A 237 13.90 -13.86 -0.13
CA PRO A 237 14.47 -12.90 0.82
C PRO A 237 13.91 -13.14 2.22
N GLN A 238 14.17 -12.21 3.13
CA GLN A 238 13.40 -12.16 4.35
C GLN A 238 11.91 -11.99 3.98
N THR A 239 11.11 -12.96 4.41
CA THR A 239 9.69 -12.98 4.07
C THR A 239 8.88 -12.25 5.13
N GLY A 240 8.19 -11.21 4.72
CA GLY A 240 7.41 -10.32 5.56
C GLY A 240 5.94 -10.69 5.66
N MET A 241 5.14 -9.72 6.10
CA MET A 241 3.70 -9.84 6.23
C MET A 241 2.99 -10.13 4.90
N SER A 242 1.78 -10.66 4.98
CA SER A 242 0.90 -10.81 3.81
C SER A 242 0.24 -9.47 3.43
N SER A 243 -0.42 -9.44 2.29
CA SER A 243 -1.27 -8.32 1.86
C SER A 243 -2.43 -8.03 2.84
N THR A 244 -2.83 -8.99 3.66
CA THR A 244 -3.83 -8.82 4.73
C THR A 244 -3.23 -8.35 6.05
N GLY A 245 -1.89 -8.26 6.15
CA GLY A 245 -1.16 -7.89 7.36
C GLY A 245 -0.76 -9.06 8.25
N PHE A 246 -1.14 -10.30 7.91
CA PHE A 246 -0.71 -11.48 8.66
C PHE A 246 0.81 -11.56 8.73
N THR A 247 1.33 -11.65 9.95
CA THR A 247 2.74 -11.41 10.25
C THR A 247 3.37 -12.61 10.92
N ASN A 248 4.63 -12.90 10.58
CA ASN A 248 5.42 -13.92 11.25
C ASN A 248 6.13 -13.33 12.48
N ALA A 249 5.56 -13.54 13.66
CA ALA A 249 6.12 -13.06 14.93
C ALA A 249 7.55 -13.59 15.22
N SER A 250 7.96 -14.69 14.59
CA SER A 250 9.31 -15.28 14.77
C SER A 250 10.36 -14.71 13.80
N ALA A 251 10.01 -13.78 12.93
CA ALA A 251 10.98 -13.18 12.02
C ALA A 251 11.91 -12.24 12.78
N VAL A 252 13.22 -12.44 12.68
CA VAL A 252 14.24 -11.71 13.46
C VAL A 252 14.13 -10.19 13.31
N ALA A 253 13.99 -9.68 12.09
CA ALA A 253 13.85 -8.24 11.86
C ALA A 253 12.56 -7.68 12.50
N LEU A 254 11.45 -8.41 12.45
CA LEU A 254 10.24 -8.01 13.14
C LEU A 254 10.44 -8.04 14.65
N SER A 255 11.14 -9.04 15.19
CA SER A 255 11.43 -9.12 16.62
C SER A 255 12.28 -7.93 17.10
N ILE A 256 13.26 -7.48 16.30
CA ILE A 256 14.04 -6.26 16.60
C ILE A 256 13.13 -5.03 16.59
N TYR A 257 12.28 -4.90 15.58
CA TYR A 257 11.35 -3.80 15.45
C TYR A 257 10.37 -3.73 16.63
N LEU A 258 9.75 -4.86 16.98
CA LEU A 258 8.81 -4.95 18.11
C LEU A 258 9.50 -4.62 19.43
N ALA A 259 10.73 -5.12 19.65
CA ALA A 259 11.51 -4.79 20.82
C ALA A 259 11.85 -3.31 20.89
N ALA A 260 12.27 -2.71 19.76
CA ALA A 260 12.55 -1.28 19.68
C ALA A 260 11.33 -0.44 20.04
N ILE A 261 10.15 -0.80 19.55
CA ILE A 261 8.90 -0.11 19.87
C ILE A 261 8.54 -0.31 21.35
N GLN A 262 8.70 -1.51 21.87
CA GLN A 262 8.36 -1.84 23.26
C GLN A 262 9.12 -0.99 24.28
N ILE A 263 10.38 -0.66 24.00
CA ILE A 263 11.23 0.16 24.88
C ILE A 263 11.43 1.59 24.40
N GLU A 264 10.80 1.97 23.29
CA GLU A 264 10.92 3.28 22.63
C GLU A 264 12.39 3.66 22.30
N MET A 265 13.22 2.66 21.99
CA MET A 265 14.61 2.82 21.61
C MET A 265 14.93 1.95 20.40
N ALA A 266 15.82 2.43 19.53
CA ALA A 266 16.39 1.65 18.45
C ALA A 266 17.92 1.68 18.52
N PRO A 267 18.63 0.60 18.15
CA PRO A 267 20.07 0.66 18.02
C PRO A 267 20.46 1.63 16.90
N ALA A 268 21.45 2.48 17.14
CA ALA A 268 21.95 3.40 16.12
C ALA A 268 22.35 2.65 14.85
N GLY A 269 21.99 3.19 13.69
CA GLY A 269 22.17 2.54 12.39
C GLY A 269 21.15 1.43 12.07
N PHE A 270 20.17 1.19 12.92
CA PHE A 270 19.09 0.25 12.61
C PHE A 270 18.17 0.82 11.51
N SER A 271 18.14 0.15 10.39
CA SER A 271 17.21 0.45 9.32
C SER A 271 16.15 -0.64 9.20
N ILE A 272 14.88 -0.25 9.22
CA ILE A 272 13.73 -1.13 8.99
C ILE A 272 13.66 -1.56 7.51
N GLN A 273 14.40 -0.91 6.65
CA GLN A 273 14.54 -1.21 5.21
C GLN A 273 15.10 -2.60 4.90
N SER A 274 15.30 -3.44 5.89
CA SER A 274 15.63 -4.84 5.68
C SER A 274 14.44 -5.55 5.05
N CYS A 275 14.39 -5.50 3.77
CA CYS A 275 13.67 -6.25 2.75
C CYS A 275 12.90 -7.47 3.26
N ALA A 276 11.72 -7.22 3.80
CA ALA A 276 10.76 -8.27 4.09
C ALA A 276 9.69 -8.24 2.99
N GLU A 277 9.85 -9.07 1.96
CA GLU A 277 8.89 -9.13 0.87
C GLU A 277 7.58 -9.79 1.31
N PRO A 278 6.42 -9.31 0.83
CA PRO A 278 5.13 -9.88 1.20
C PRO A 278 5.04 -11.34 0.79
N VAL A 279 4.62 -12.20 1.74
CA VAL A 279 4.58 -13.66 1.55
C VAL A 279 3.64 -14.08 0.43
N ASP A 280 2.53 -13.41 0.28
CA ASP A 280 1.55 -13.69 -0.78
C ASP A 280 2.08 -13.30 -2.16
N THR A 281 2.70 -12.14 -2.32
CA THR A 281 3.38 -11.74 -3.57
C THR A 281 4.44 -12.77 -3.95
N LEU A 282 5.30 -13.16 -3.00
CA LEU A 282 6.33 -14.17 -3.22
C LEU A 282 5.75 -15.51 -3.69
N THR A 283 4.71 -15.97 -3.03
CA THR A 283 4.12 -17.27 -3.34
C THR A 283 3.29 -17.27 -4.62
N GLU A 284 2.66 -16.16 -4.97
CA GLU A 284 2.00 -15.97 -6.28
C GLU A 284 3.01 -16.03 -7.43
N ILE A 285 4.17 -15.36 -7.29
CA ILE A 285 5.27 -15.44 -8.25
C ILE A 285 5.77 -16.89 -8.37
N CYS A 286 6.03 -17.57 -7.26
CA CYS A 286 6.50 -18.95 -7.26
C CYS A 286 5.49 -19.89 -7.94
N ALA A 287 4.20 -19.76 -7.63
CA ALA A 287 3.14 -20.56 -8.24
C ALA A 287 3.06 -20.31 -9.77
N ALA A 288 3.05 -19.05 -10.18
CA ALA A 288 2.95 -18.67 -11.58
C ALA A 288 4.14 -19.15 -12.43
N ILE A 289 5.36 -18.98 -11.93
CA ILE A 289 6.58 -19.48 -12.61
C ILE A 289 6.56 -21.01 -12.67
N SER A 290 6.10 -21.68 -11.62
CA SER A 290 6.07 -23.15 -11.59
C SER A 290 5.12 -23.75 -12.64
N ALA A 291 4.02 -23.07 -12.94
CA ALA A 291 3.06 -23.47 -13.96
C ALA A 291 3.47 -23.04 -15.40
N ASN A 292 4.51 -22.23 -15.56
CA ASN A 292 4.96 -21.80 -16.88
C ASN A 292 5.77 -22.93 -17.59
N PRO A 293 5.23 -23.55 -18.66
CA PRO A 293 5.95 -24.61 -19.40
C PRO A 293 7.15 -24.06 -20.19
N LYS A 294 7.21 -22.76 -20.41
CA LYS A 294 8.27 -22.07 -21.17
C LYS A 294 9.33 -21.43 -20.28
N ARG A 295 9.35 -21.77 -18.97
CA ARG A 295 10.36 -21.21 -18.09
C ARG A 295 11.77 -21.55 -18.55
N ARG A 296 12.68 -20.60 -18.47
CA ARG A 296 14.05 -20.70 -19.02
C ARG A 296 15.12 -20.81 -17.95
N PHE A 297 14.79 -20.39 -16.72
CA PHE A 297 15.77 -20.31 -15.64
C PHE A 297 15.58 -21.42 -14.61
N THR A 298 16.69 -21.83 -13.99
CA THR A 298 16.69 -22.78 -12.87
C THR A 298 16.68 -22.05 -11.53
N ILE A 299 17.17 -20.82 -11.47
CA ILE A 299 17.30 -20.05 -10.22
C ILE A 299 16.60 -18.71 -10.36
N TYR A 300 15.82 -18.37 -9.34
CA TYR A 300 15.02 -17.14 -9.24
C TYR A 300 15.34 -16.41 -7.95
N HIS A 301 15.77 -15.15 -8.05
CA HIS A 301 15.94 -14.27 -6.90
C HIS A 301 14.60 -13.54 -6.66
N CYS A 302 13.85 -14.00 -5.66
CA CYS A 302 12.51 -13.49 -5.37
C CYS A 302 12.56 -12.23 -4.50
N CYS A 303 13.27 -11.20 -4.95
CA CYS A 303 13.47 -9.95 -4.22
C CYS A 303 13.09 -8.76 -5.09
N ASP A 304 12.69 -7.66 -4.46
CA ASP A 304 12.61 -6.36 -5.12
C ASP A 304 14.01 -5.95 -5.61
N PRO A 305 14.19 -5.69 -6.91
CA PRO A 305 15.48 -5.28 -7.45
C PRO A 305 15.89 -3.87 -7.03
N GLN A 306 14.94 -3.07 -6.59
CA GLN A 306 15.14 -1.73 -6.06
C GLN A 306 14.62 -1.73 -4.62
N PRO A 307 15.52 -1.97 -3.63
CA PRO A 307 15.10 -1.79 -2.25
C PRO A 307 14.51 -0.39 -2.10
N PRO A 308 13.35 -0.26 -1.46
CA PRO A 308 12.66 1.01 -1.37
C PRO A 308 13.62 2.07 -0.82
N HIS A 309 13.84 3.13 -1.59
CA HIS A 309 14.44 4.36 -1.12
C HIS A 309 13.42 5.10 -0.26
N ASP A 310 12.98 4.46 0.82
CA ASP A 310 11.95 5.03 1.65
C ASP A 310 12.60 5.80 2.77
N ASP A 311 12.41 7.10 2.72
CA ASP A 311 12.57 8.01 3.86
C ASP A 311 11.52 7.75 4.97
N PHE A 312 10.81 6.61 4.90
CA PHE A 312 9.77 6.24 5.85
C PHE A 312 10.31 5.46 7.03
N GLY A 313 9.95 5.89 8.22
CA GLY A 313 10.32 5.25 9.46
C GLY A 313 9.14 5.11 10.44
N PRO A 314 9.36 4.50 11.61
CA PRO A 314 8.34 4.39 12.66
C PRO A 314 7.74 5.74 13.06
N ALA A 315 8.54 6.80 13.04
CA ALA A 315 8.13 8.14 13.39
C ALA A 315 7.04 8.69 12.45
N ASP A 316 7.01 8.25 11.19
CA ASP A 316 5.96 8.62 10.23
C ASP A 316 4.57 8.13 10.65
N PHE A 317 4.52 7.14 11.54
CA PHE A 317 3.28 6.58 12.10
C PHE A 317 3.06 6.95 13.57
N GLY A 318 3.81 7.91 14.11
CA GLY A 318 3.72 8.33 15.50
C GLY A 318 4.38 7.38 16.50
N LEU A 319 5.29 6.53 16.01
CA LEU A 319 6.09 5.61 16.82
C LEU A 319 7.51 6.16 16.93
N TYR A 320 7.77 6.92 17.97
CA TYR A 320 9.02 7.64 18.13
C TYR A 320 10.04 6.80 18.88
N LEU A 321 11.14 6.46 18.21
CA LEU A 321 12.24 5.67 18.76
C LEU A 321 13.45 6.58 18.98
N ARG A 322 14.04 6.49 20.18
CA ARG A 322 15.31 7.17 20.48
C ARG A 322 16.46 6.27 20.01
N GLU A 323 17.32 6.77 19.15
CA GLU A 323 18.55 6.06 18.79
C GLU A 323 19.51 5.99 19.96
N VAL A 324 20.04 4.80 20.22
CA VAL A 324 20.98 4.52 21.30
C VAL A 324 22.06 3.54 20.82
N PRO A 325 23.26 3.51 21.44
CA PRO A 325 24.24 2.47 21.15
C PRO A 325 23.64 1.07 21.33
N TYR A 326 24.07 0.11 20.51
CA TYR A 326 23.57 -1.26 20.55
C TYR A 326 23.59 -1.88 21.96
N GLU A 327 24.66 -1.69 22.73
CA GLU A 327 24.78 -2.20 24.09
C GLU A 327 23.75 -1.61 25.06
N THR A 328 23.33 -0.36 24.83
CA THR A 328 22.27 0.28 25.63
C THR A 328 20.92 -0.32 25.29
N PHE A 329 20.64 -0.52 23.99
CA PHE A 329 19.46 -1.19 23.50
C PHE A 329 19.35 -2.63 24.02
N LYS A 330 20.44 -3.39 23.90
CA LYS A 330 20.53 -4.78 24.38
C LYS A 330 20.18 -4.88 25.86
N ARG A 331 20.87 -4.10 26.71
CA ARG A 331 20.60 -4.09 28.17
C ARG A 331 19.16 -3.76 28.52
N ALA A 332 18.57 -2.80 27.83
CA ALA A 332 17.16 -2.43 28.05
C ALA A 332 16.19 -3.58 27.66
N CYS A 333 16.47 -4.29 26.56
CA CYS A 333 15.71 -5.47 26.17
C CYS A 333 15.93 -6.67 27.07
N GLU A 334 17.16 -6.93 27.54
CA GLU A 334 17.49 -8.01 28.48
C GLU A 334 16.77 -7.84 29.82
N ALA A 335 16.58 -6.58 30.27
CA ALA A 335 15.83 -6.27 31.49
C ALA A 335 14.34 -6.69 31.42
N LEU A 336 13.80 -6.88 30.23
CA LEU A 336 12.43 -7.39 30.02
C LEU A 336 12.34 -8.92 30.15
N GLY A 337 13.49 -9.64 30.08
CA GLY A 337 13.54 -11.12 30.10
C GLY A 337 12.70 -11.75 28.99
N GLU A 338 11.87 -12.74 29.34
CA GLU A 338 10.99 -13.45 28.39
C GLU A 338 9.95 -12.57 27.73
N ARG A 339 9.65 -11.38 28.25
CA ARG A 339 8.74 -10.42 27.63
C ARG A 339 9.36 -9.68 26.45
N SER A 340 10.67 -9.80 26.24
CA SER A 340 11.34 -9.23 25.07
C SER A 340 11.14 -10.11 23.83
N PRO A 341 10.72 -9.57 22.70
CA PRO A 341 10.71 -10.27 21.42
C PRO A 341 12.07 -10.84 21.00
N LEU A 342 13.16 -10.36 21.63
CA LEU A 342 14.53 -10.75 21.34
C LEU A 342 15.07 -11.83 22.32
N HIS A 343 14.25 -12.30 23.25
CA HIS A 343 14.65 -13.36 24.17
C HIS A 343 15.14 -14.59 23.39
N GLY A 344 16.35 -15.05 23.72
CA GLY A 344 16.97 -16.18 23.02
C GLY A 344 17.66 -15.87 21.68
N LEU A 345 17.63 -14.63 21.21
CA LEU A 345 18.27 -14.23 19.93
C LEU A 345 19.62 -13.50 20.13
N TRP A 346 20.08 -13.27 21.34
CA TRP A 346 21.26 -12.43 21.63
C TRP A 346 22.54 -12.91 20.95
N THR A 347 22.81 -14.22 20.94
CA THR A 347 23.98 -14.79 20.25
C THR A 347 24.02 -14.42 18.78
N LEU A 348 22.84 -14.41 18.11
CA LEU A 348 22.72 -14.03 16.73
C LEU A 348 22.92 -12.52 16.54
N LEU A 349 22.27 -11.72 17.39
CA LEU A 349 22.34 -10.26 17.32
C LEU A 349 23.74 -9.73 17.64
N ASP A 350 24.43 -10.30 18.63
CA ASP A 350 25.82 -9.93 18.97
C ASP A 350 26.77 -10.22 17.80
N PHE A 351 26.57 -11.35 17.12
CA PHE A 351 27.34 -11.64 15.90
C PHE A 351 27.13 -10.61 14.81
N PHE A 352 25.88 -10.20 14.59
CA PHE A 352 25.54 -9.25 13.54
C PHE A 352 25.66 -7.80 13.97
N ALA A 353 25.85 -7.49 15.24
CA ALA A 353 25.84 -6.11 15.75
C ALA A 353 26.82 -5.20 15.00
N SER A 354 28.03 -5.69 14.71
CA SER A 354 29.04 -4.95 13.95
C SER A 354 28.71 -4.74 12.47
N TYR A 355 27.77 -5.54 11.94
CA TYR A 355 27.35 -5.45 10.55
C TYR A 355 26.04 -4.69 10.36
N TRP A 356 25.11 -4.83 11.31
CA TRP A 356 23.77 -4.24 11.22
C TRP A 356 23.67 -2.86 11.88
N PHE A 357 24.44 -2.59 12.91
CA PHE A 357 24.35 -1.41 13.76
C PHE A 357 25.62 -0.56 13.77
N ALA A 358 26.46 -0.65 12.75
CA ALA A 358 27.70 0.12 12.70
C ALA A 358 27.43 1.61 12.41
N ASP A 359 28.27 2.45 13.00
CA ASP A 359 28.15 3.90 13.07
C ASP A 359 27.73 4.59 11.76
N GLY A 360 26.57 5.22 11.78
CA GLY A 360 26.23 6.42 10.99
C GLY A 360 25.81 6.23 9.54
N GLU A 361 25.93 5.07 8.89
CA GLU A 361 25.43 4.86 7.53
C GLU A 361 24.36 3.78 7.48
N ALA A 362 23.18 4.13 7.01
CA ALA A 362 22.12 3.17 6.69
C ALA A 362 22.66 2.12 5.70
N ARG A 363 22.79 0.88 6.14
CA ARG A 363 23.33 -0.21 5.33
C ARG A 363 22.21 -0.88 4.58
N GLY A 364 21.98 -0.43 3.34
CA GLY A 364 21.03 -1.06 2.42
C GLY A 364 21.43 -2.49 2.07
N VAL A 365 20.47 -3.30 1.65
CA VAL A 365 20.67 -4.62 1.07
C VAL A 365 21.29 -4.47 -0.33
N ALA A 366 22.14 -5.41 -0.73
CA ALA A 366 22.72 -5.38 -2.07
C ALA A 366 21.63 -5.49 -3.14
N PRO A 367 21.70 -4.71 -4.22
CA PRO A 367 20.75 -4.82 -5.34
C PRO A 367 20.76 -6.24 -5.91
N VAL A 368 19.60 -6.76 -6.25
CA VAL A 368 19.41 -8.11 -6.77
C VAL A 368 18.94 -8.07 -8.22
N ASP A 369 19.40 -9.02 -9.04
CA ASP A 369 18.91 -9.18 -10.42
C ASP A 369 17.64 -10.03 -10.41
N ASP A 370 16.51 -9.41 -10.75
CA ASP A 370 15.19 -10.02 -10.86
C ASP A 370 14.82 -10.45 -12.29
N ARG A 371 15.79 -10.41 -13.23
CA ARG A 371 15.57 -10.72 -14.65
C ARG A 371 14.85 -12.03 -14.85
N ALA A 372 15.28 -13.10 -14.18
CA ALA A 372 14.68 -14.42 -14.30
C ALA A 372 13.19 -14.42 -13.94
N ILE A 373 12.80 -13.65 -12.92
CA ILE A 373 11.38 -13.50 -12.52
C ILE A 373 10.62 -12.73 -13.60
N ARG A 374 11.12 -11.58 -14.04
CA ARG A 374 10.43 -10.75 -15.04
C ARG A 374 10.24 -11.46 -16.38
N GLU A 375 11.15 -12.34 -16.76
CA GLU A 375 11.10 -13.04 -18.04
C GLU A 375 10.21 -14.30 -17.99
N ASP A 376 10.14 -14.99 -16.85
CA ASP A 376 9.40 -16.25 -16.71
C ASP A 376 8.06 -16.12 -15.98
N CYS A 377 7.81 -15.03 -15.24
CA CYS A 377 6.50 -14.76 -14.65
C CYS A 377 5.50 -14.29 -15.73
N PRO A 378 4.33 -14.92 -15.87
CA PRO A 378 3.37 -14.59 -16.93
C PRO A 378 2.66 -13.26 -16.76
N PHE A 379 2.86 -12.58 -15.66
CA PHE A 379 2.30 -11.25 -15.34
C PHE A 379 3.41 -10.29 -14.87
N PRO A 380 3.21 -8.97 -15.01
CA PRO A 380 4.15 -7.98 -14.50
C PRO A 380 4.29 -8.09 -12.98
N VAL A 381 5.48 -8.42 -12.50
CA VAL A 381 5.76 -8.51 -11.06
C VAL A 381 5.80 -7.12 -10.46
N ARG A 382 5.03 -6.92 -9.39
CA ARG A 382 4.95 -5.68 -8.63
C ARG A 382 5.26 -5.96 -7.17
N TRP A 383 6.15 -5.16 -6.61
CA TRP A 383 6.48 -5.23 -5.20
C TRP A 383 5.69 -4.14 -4.45
N PRO A 384 4.83 -4.50 -3.49
CA PRO A 384 4.05 -3.52 -2.73
C PRO A 384 4.95 -2.55 -1.98
N ALA A 385 4.53 -1.28 -1.91
CA ALA A 385 5.26 -0.25 -1.18
C ALA A 385 5.46 -0.62 0.30
N LEU A 386 6.62 -0.26 0.87
CA LEU A 386 6.99 -0.55 2.26
C LEU A 386 5.97 0.00 3.26
N LEU A 387 5.43 1.17 2.97
CA LEU A 387 4.38 1.82 3.74
C LEU A 387 3.17 0.92 3.96
N LEU A 388 2.70 0.24 2.91
CA LEU A 388 1.57 -0.68 2.97
C LEU A 388 1.84 -1.86 3.88
N ARG A 389 3.07 -2.32 3.85
CA ARG A 389 3.52 -3.45 4.65
C ARG A 389 3.42 -3.13 6.14
N HIS A 390 3.86 -1.94 6.56
CA HIS A 390 3.87 -1.53 7.97
C HIS A 390 2.48 -1.23 8.51
N SER A 391 1.65 -0.47 7.81
CA SER A 391 0.30 -0.14 8.28
C SER A 391 -0.58 -1.39 8.47
N ARG A 392 -0.52 -2.32 7.52
CA ARG A 392 -1.28 -3.59 7.59
C ARG A 392 -0.79 -4.51 8.69
N SER A 393 0.52 -4.59 8.93
CA SER A 393 1.05 -5.34 10.07
C SER A 393 0.57 -4.77 11.40
N TYR A 394 0.61 -3.46 11.53
CA TYR A 394 0.14 -2.79 12.74
C TYR A 394 -1.34 -3.08 13.00
N ASP A 395 -2.19 -2.93 12.00
CA ASP A 395 -3.62 -3.22 12.10
C ASP A 395 -3.89 -4.70 12.41
N TRP A 396 -3.12 -5.60 11.81
CA TRP A 396 -3.26 -7.04 12.09
C TRP A 396 -2.85 -7.38 13.52
N ILE A 397 -1.66 -6.92 13.96
CA ILE A 397 -1.16 -7.13 15.33
C ILE A 397 -2.19 -6.63 16.35
N ARG A 398 -2.74 -5.45 16.12
CA ARG A 398 -3.74 -4.85 17.01
C ARG A 398 -5.03 -5.67 17.09
N ARG A 399 -5.48 -6.24 15.97
CA ARG A 399 -6.68 -7.10 15.95
C ARG A 399 -6.50 -8.41 16.72
N GLN A 400 -5.27 -8.87 16.93
CA GLN A 400 -5.01 -10.06 17.73
C GLN A 400 -5.29 -9.85 19.21
N GLY A 401 -5.29 -8.61 19.71
CA GLY A 401 -5.56 -8.28 21.10
C GLY A 401 -4.69 -9.08 22.06
N ASP A 402 -5.30 -9.72 23.04
CA ASP A 402 -4.64 -10.56 24.07
C ASP A 402 -3.97 -11.83 23.48
N GLY A 403 -4.29 -12.21 22.25
CA GLY A 403 -3.61 -13.29 21.53
C GLY A 403 -2.22 -12.92 20.99
N TRP A 404 -1.88 -11.62 20.99
CA TRP A 404 -0.56 -11.16 20.61
C TRP A 404 0.39 -11.16 21.83
N PRO A 405 1.57 -11.80 21.74
CA PRO A 405 2.42 -12.03 22.92
C PRO A 405 3.16 -10.79 23.43
N TYR A 406 3.11 -9.68 22.70
CA TYR A 406 3.85 -8.46 23.04
C TYR A 406 2.92 -7.26 23.17
N PRO A 407 3.31 -6.19 23.91
CA PRO A 407 2.55 -4.95 23.94
C PRO A 407 2.32 -4.38 22.53
N VAL A 408 1.08 -3.97 22.25
CA VAL A 408 0.77 -3.27 21.01
C VAL A 408 1.29 -1.84 21.09
N PRO A 409 2.07 -1.37 20.13
CA PRO A 409 2.57 -0.01 20.11
C PRO A 409 1.44 1.01 20.05
N LYS A 410 1.56 2.10 20.80
CA LYS A 410 0.61 3.23 20.76
C LYS A 410 1.19 4.39 19.99
N ALA A 411 0.59 4.70 18.86
CA ALA A 411 0.97 5.88 18.10
C ALA A 411 0.61 7.16 18.86
N ARG A 412 1.52 8.13 18.83
CA ARG A 412 1.31 9.44 19.46
C ARG A 412 1.16 10.51 18.39
N LEU A 413 0.17 11.38 18.58
CA LEU A 413 0.05 12.63 17.86
C LEU A 413 0.78 13.68 18.70
N ASP A 414 2.08 13.84 18.44
CA ASP A 414 3.01 14.67 19.22
C ASP A 414 3.47 15.85 18.36
N LEU A 415 3.07 17.06 18.75
CA LEU A 415 3.33 18.27 17.97
C LEU A 415 4.82 18.57 17.82
N ASP A 416 5.61 18.46 18.90
CA ASP A 416 7.04 18.78 18.86
C ASP A 416 7.79 17.82 17.94
N ARG A 417 7.42 16.56 17.98
CA ARG A 417 7.99 15.53 17.10
C ARG A 417 7.63 15.75 15.63
N LEU A 418 6.39 16.10 15.35
CA LEU A 418 5.94 16.42 14.00
C LEU A 418 6.62 17.69 13.47
N MET A 419 6.85 18.69 14.32
CA MET A 419 7.60 19.90 13.96
C MET A 419 9.06 19.57 13.65
N ALA A 420 9.72 18.75 14.48
CA ALA A 420 11.09 18.30 14.22
C ALA A 420 11.18 17.49 12.91
N GLN A 421 10.18 16.67 12.58
CA GLN A 421 10.12 15.97 11.29
C GLN A 421 9.98 16.95 10.12
N ALA A 422 9.17 17.99 10.26
CA ALA A 422 9.04 19.04 9.22
C ALA A 422 10.37 19.75 8.96
N GLU A 423 11.13 20.07 10.02
CA GLU A 423 12.48 20.62 9.90
C GLU A 423 13.42 19.63 9.19
N GLY A 424 13.41 18.36 9.58
CA GLY A 424 14.22 17.33 8.93
C GLY A 424 13.85 17.11 7.45
N TYR A 425 12.60 17.29 7.05
CA TYR A 425 12.23 17.28 5.62
C TYR A 425 12.82 18.48 4.87
N ALA A 426 12.80 19.66 5.46
CA ALA A 426 13.40 20.86 4.87
C ALA A 426 14.92 20.71 4.69
N GLU A 427 15.62 20.19 5.70
CA GLU A 427 17.06 19.90 5.64
C GLU A 427 17.39 18.89 4.53
N ARG A 428 16.66 17.79 4.43
CA ARG A 428 16.87 16.76 3.40
C ARG A 428 16.74 17.29 1.97
N VAL A 429 15.82 18.22 1.74
CA VAL A 429 15.64 18.83 0.41
C VAL A 429 16.52 20.02 0.18
N GLY A 430 17.27 20.51 1.19
CA GLY A 430 18.16 21.65 1.09
C GLY A 430 17.45 23.01 0.92
N VAL A 431 16.25 23.16 1.47
CA VAL A 431 15.43 24.36 1.40
C VAL A 431 15.22 24.93 2.81
N PRO A 432 15.31 26.24 3.02
CA PRO A 432 15.05 26.84 4.32
C PRO A 432 13.67 26.47 4.87
N PHE A 433 13.58 26.17 6.17
CA PHE A 433 12.37 25.70 6.82
C PHE A 433 11.17 26.65 6.61
N ASP A 434 11.38 27.96 6.72
CA ASP A 434 10.32 28.95 6.48
C ASP A 434 9.79 28.98 5.04
N HIS A 435 10.55 28.46 4.08
CA HIS A 435 10.10 28.30 2.69
C HIS A 435 9.30 27.03 2.47
N THR A 436 9.61 25.98 3.21
CA THR A 436 8.86 24.70 3.15
C THR A 436 7.62 24.74 4.00
N PHE A 437 7.65 25.44 5.13
CA PHE A 437 6.60 25.47 6.14
C PHE A 437 6.51 26.88 6.76
N PRO A 438 5.91 27.87 6.07
CA PRO A 438 5.84 29.25 6.52
C PRO A 438 5.01 29.41 7.80
N ALA A 439 5.24 30.51 8.54
CA ALA A 439 4.67 30.76 9.87
C ALA A 439 3.13 30.63 9.92
N TRP A 440 2.42 31.16 8.91
CA TRP A 440 0.97 31.06 8.85
C TRP A 440 0.49 29.60 8.73
N MET A 441 1.21 28.78 7.94
CA MET A 441 0.91 27.37 7.77
C MET A 441 1.23 26.57 9.04
N ARG A 442 2.33 26.88 9.73
CA ARG A 442 2.68 26.31 11.04
C ARG A 442 1.59 26.57 12.06
N THR A 443 1.06 27.78 12.11
CA THR A 443 -0.04 28.14 13.03
C THR A 443 -1.27 27.24 12.77
N GLY A 444 -1.68 27.06 11.52
CA GLY A 444 -2.78 26.17 11.16
C GLY A 444 -2.53 24.72 11.55
N PHE A 445 -1.33 24.23 11.29
CA PHE A 445 -0.89 22.90 11.68
C PHE A 445 -0.92 22.67 13.19
N GLN A 446 -0.33 23.59 13.96
CA GLN A 446 -0.34 23.53 15.43
C GLN A 446 -1.75 23.48 15.99
N ARG A 447 -2.63 24.37 15.51
CA ARG A 447 -4.05 24.38 15.91
C ARG A 447 -4.75 23.07 15.60
N LEU A 448 -4.52 22.52 14.40
CA LEU A 448 -5.13 21.24 14.01
C LEU A 448 -4.65 20.10 14.90
N VAL A 449 -3.33 19.99 15.14
CA VAL A 449 -2.75 18.94 15.96
C VAL A 449 -3.17 19.06 17.43
N GLU A 450 -3.19 20.27 17.99
CA GLU A 450 -3.65 20.54 19.36
C GLU A 450 -5.09 20.07 19.57
N VAL A 451 -6.00 20.45 18.66
CA VAL A 451 -7.41 20.07 18.79
C VAL A 451 -7.61 18.57 18.59
N LEU A 452 -6.92 17.95 17.62
CA LEU A 452 -7.00 16.50 17.37
C LEU A 452 -6.38 15.67 18.50
N SER A 453 -5.42 16.23 19.24
CA SER A 453 -4.81 15.57 20.39
C SER A 453 -5.67 15.65 21.65
N ALA A 454 -6.63 16.58 21.69
CA ALA A 454 -7.53 16.75 22.83
C ALA A 454 -8.56 15.60 22.92
N PRO A 455 -8.88 15.12 24.13
CA PRO A 455 -9.85 14.04 24.31
C PRO A 455 -11.22 14.31 23.68
N GLN A 456 -11.63 15.57 23.60
CA GLN A 456 -12.92 16.01 23.03
C GLN A 456 -13.04 15.71 21.52
N ALA A 457 -11.91 15.58 20.80
CA ALA A 457 -11.90 15.20 19.39
C ALA A 457 -12.38 13.75 19.17
N GLY A 458 -12.29 12.90 20.20
CA GLY A 458 -12.70 11.51 20.14
C GLY A 458 -11.92 10.69 19.13
N LEU A 459 -10.65 11.07 18.85
CA LEU A 459 -9.83 10.40 17.85
C LEU A 459 -9.56 8.95 18.26
N LEU A 460 -9.98 8.00 17.41
CA LEU A 460 -9.77 6.57 17.61
C LEU A 460 -8.27 6.24 17.68
N GLU A 461 -7.86 5.50 18.70
CA GLU A 461 -6.45 5.15 18.91
C GLU A 461 -5.86 4.41 17.71
N GLU A 462 -6.64 3.53 17.11
CA GLU A 462 -6.26 2.78 15.91
C GLU A 462 -6.09 3.61 14.65
N ARG A 463 -6.63 4.81 14.63
CA ARG A 463 -6.50 5.71 13.48
C ARG A 463 -5.38 6.73 13.63
N ARG A 464 -4.81 6.86 14.82
CA ARG A 464 -3.68 7.76 15.07
C ARG A 464 -2.49 7.51 14.15
N PRO A 465 -2.02 6.27 13.91
CA PRO A 465 -0.90 6.03 13.00
C PRO A 465 -1.18 6.57 11.59
N HIS A 466 -2.40 6.34 11.10
CA HIS A 466 -2.81 6.81 9.78
C HIS A 466 -2.89 8.34 9.70
N LEU A 467 -3.42 8.97 10.73
CA LEU A 467 -3.46 10.44 10.81
C LEU A 467 -2.06 11.05 10.83
N VAL A 468 -1.16 10.51 11.67
CA VAL A 468 0.24 10.97 11.74
C VAL A 468 0.94 10.80 10.39
N TYR A 469 0.72 9.65 9.73
CA TYR A 469 1.24 9.42 8.39
C TYR A 469 0.72 10.48 7.38
N GLU A 470 -0.58 10.77 7.38
CA GLU A 470 -1.15 11.77 6.48
C GLU A 470 -0.59 13.18 6.72
N LEU A 471 -0.40 13.57 7.99
CA LEU A 471 0.23 14.84 8.35
C LEU A 471 1.69 14.88 7.84
N ASN A 472 2.47 13.83 8.08
CA ASN A 472 3.84 13.74 7.60
C ASN A 472 3.93 13.73 6.08
N ARG A 473 3.02 13.06 5.38
CA ARG A 473 2.93 13.10 3.91
C ARG A 473 2.72 14.52 3.40
N GLN A 474 1.85 15.29 4.04
CA GLN A 474 1.60 16.70 3.69
C GLN A 474 2.85 17.57 3.94
N LEU A 475 3.56 17.36 5.05
CA LEU A 475 4.82 18.07 5.34
C LEU A 475 5.91 17.72 4.32
N ARG A 476 6.06 16.46 3.94
CA ARG A 476 6.99 16.02 2.87
C ARG A 476 6.65 16.64 1.52
N ASN A 477 5.36 16.65 1.16
CA ASN A 477 4.91 17.27 -0.09
C ASN A 477 5.24 18.76 -0.12
N ASN A 478 5.07 19.49 0.99
CA ASN A 478 5.43 20.88 1.11
C ASN A 478 6.93 21.11 0.91
N ALA A 479 7.78 20.26 1.51
CA ALA A 479 9.22 20.33 1.32
C ALA A 479 9.61 20.01 -0.13
N ALA A 480 9.01 18.98 -0.74
CA ALA A 480 9.26 18.62 -2.14
C ALA A 480 8.84 19.72 -3.11
N LEU A 481 7.65 20.33 -2.93
CA LEU A 481 7.19 21.47 -3.73
C LEU A 481 8.11 22.67 -3.59
N ALA A 482 8.55 23.00 -2.36
CA ALA A 482 9.45 24.11 -2.14
C ALA A 482 10.79 23.92 -2.83
N ARG A 483 11.32 22.69 -2.87
CA ARG A 483 12.51 22.33 -3.65
C ARG A 483 12.28 22.55 -5.16
N GLU A 484 11.16 22.09 -5.70
CA GLU A 484 10.83 22.28 -7.11
C GLU A 484 10.74 23.78 -7.47
N TRP A 485 10.09 24.58 -6.63
CA TRP A 485 9.99 26.03 -6.83
C TRP A 485 11.36 26.72 -6.76
N GLN A 486 12.29 26.22 -5.98
CA GLN A 486 13.66 26.73 -5.92
C GLN A 486 14.47 26.33 -7.15
N GLN A 487 14.32 25.10 -7.63
CA GLN A 487 15.06 24.55 -8.76
C GLN A 487 14.50 25.03 -10.11
N HIS A 488 13.20 25.32 -10.17
CA HIS A 488 12.43 25.69 -11.34
C HIS A 488 11.70 27.03 -11.14
N PRO A 489 12.41 28.18 -11.07
CA PRO A 489 11.80 29.49 -10.83
C PRO A 489 10.82 29.89 -11.95
N GLU A 490 10.90 29.28 -13.13
CA GLU A 490 9.93 29.45 -14.21
C GLU A 490 8.51 29.04 -13.82
N ILE A 491 8.32 28.18 -12.83
CA ILE A 491 6.99 27.78 -12.31
C ILE A 491 6.20 29.02 -11.85
N GLU A 492 6.86 30.00 -11.24
CA GLU A 492 6.19 31.21 -10.75
C GLU A 492 5.63 32.09 -11.88
N ARG A 493 6.11 31.89 -13.12
CA ARG A 493 5.66 32.62 -14.30
C ARG A 493 4.52 31.95 -15.04
N GLU A 494 4.14 30.71 -14.62
CA GLU A 494 3.03 30.01 -15.21
C GLU A 494 1.71 30.75 -14.96
N GLU A 495 0.96 30.95 -16.03
CA GLU A 495 -0.33 31.60 -15.99
C GLU A 495 -1.45 30.57 -15.94
N ILE A 496 -2.40 30.81 -15.04
CA ILE A 496 -3.65 30.07 -14.94
C ILE A 496 -4.71 31.03 -15.43
N VAL A 497 -5.23 30.76 -16.62
CA VAL A 497 -6.11 31.67 -17.32
C VAL A 497 -7.55 31.15 -17.24
N ARG A 498 -8.45 32.02 -16.77
CA ARG A 498 -9.91 31.79 -16.72
C ARG A 498 -10.28 30.40 -16.16
N PRO A 499 -9.79 30.04 -14.94
CA PRO A 499 -10.12 28.75 -14.36
C PRO A 499 -11.61 28.64 -14.06
N VAL A 500 -12.14 27.41 -14.19
CA VAL A 500 -13.56 27.11 -14.00
C VAL A 500 -13.74 26.41 -12.65
N PHE A 501 -14.57 26.97 -11.79
CA PHE A 501 -14.89 26.36 -10.50
C PHE A 501 -16.33 25.84 -10.49
N ILE A 502 -16.51 24.53 -10.42
CA ILE A 502 -17.80 23.92 -10.14
C ILE A 502 -18.00 23.94 -8.63
N VAL A 503 -18.95 24.72 -8.17
CA VAL A 503 -19.28 24.94 -6.78
C VAL A 503 -20.73 24.52 -6.50
N GLY A 504 -21.07 24.38 -5.24
CA GLY A 504 -22.39 23.90 -4.81
C GLY A 504 -22.23 22.89 -3.68
N ILE A 505 -23.25 22.71 -2.88
CA ILE A 505 -23.18 21.75 -1.77
C ILE A 505 -23.01 20.33 -2.31
N ASN A 506 -22.36 19.48 -1.54
CA ASN A 506 -22.30 18.06 -1.82
C ASN A 506 -23.72 17.49 -2.02
N ARG A 507 -23.88 16.53 -2.93
CA ARG A 507 -25.15 15.90 -3.29
C ARG A 507 -26.08 16.78 -4.18
N THR A 508 -25.54 17.81 -4.79
CA THR A 508 -26.23 18.65 -5.78
C THR A 508 -25.78 18.36 -7.23
N GLY A 509 -25.04 17.25 -7.46
CA GLY A 509 -24.63 16.87 -8.80
C GLY A 509 -23.26 17.40 -9.24
N THR A 510 -22.52 18.14 -8.37
CA THR A 510 -21.20 18.70 -8.71
C THR A 510 -20.20 17.69 -9.25
N THR A 511 -20.10 16.50 -8.65
CA THR A 511 -19.19 15.44 -9.11
C THR A 511 -19.60 14.89 -10.49
N PHE A 512 -20.89 14.72 -10.72
CA PHE A 512 -21.42 14.26 -12.00
C PHE A 512 -21.09 15.25 -13.11
N LEU A 513 -21.38 16.54 -12.89
CA LEU A 513 -21.08 17.60 -13.83
C LEU A 513 -19.56 17.74 -14.08
N HIS A 514 -18.75 17.70 -13.03
CA HIS A 514 -17.29 17.75 -13.11
C HIS A 514 -16.72 16.63 -14.00
N ARG A 515 -17.10 15.37 -13.73
CA ARG A 515 -16.66 14.22 -14.52
C ARG A 515 -17.12 14.26 -15.96
N MET A 516 -18.35 14.75 -16.21
CA MET A 516 -18.90 14.89 -17.56
C MET A 516 -18.14 15.97 -18.34
N MET A 517 -18.00 17.19 -17.80
CA MET A 517 -17.28 18.27 -18.46
C MET A 517 -15.79 17.98 -18.66
N ALA A 518 -15.18 17.18 -17.81
CA ALA A 518 -13.81 16.73 -17.95
C ALA A 518 -13.55 15.82 -19.18
N ARG A 519 -14.58 15.43 -19.92
CA ARG A 519 -14.45 14.73 -21.21
C ARG A 519 -14.10 15.69 -22.36
N ASP A 520 -14.23 17.00 -22.15
CA ASP A 520 -13.77 17.99 -23.11
C ASP A 520 -12.27 18.28 -22.92
N GLU A 521 -11.49 18.08 -23.97
CA GLU A 521 -10.03 18.31 -23.98
C GLU A 521 -9.62 19.75 -23.71
N ARG A 522 -10.54 20.72 -23.73
CA ARG A 522 -10.25 22.11 -23.33
C ARG A 522 -9.91 22.26 -21.87
N PHE A 523 -10.20 21.25 -21.03
CA PHE A 523 -9.98 21.31 -19.59
C PHE A 523 -8.84 20.41 -19.16
N TRP A 524 -8.00 20.95 -18.28
CA TRP A 524 -7.18 20.15 -17.39
C TRP A 524 -7.94 19.89 -16.09
N THR A 525 -7.83 18.69 -15.60
CA THR A 525 -8.36 18.28 -14.29
C THR A 525 -7.26 17.60 -13.48
N LEU A 526 -7.41 17.59 -12.16
CA LEU A 526 -6.53 16.90 -11.24
C LEU A 526 -6.99 15.46 -11.03
N ARG A 527 -6.03 14.55 -10.89
CA ARG A 527 -6.27 13.16 -10.55
C ARG A 527 -5.89 12.90 -9.10
N ARG A 528 -6.45 11.86 -8.50
CA ARG A 528 -6.17 11.51 -7.11
C ARG A 528 -4.69 11.33 -6.84
N TYR A 529 -3.96 10.65 -7.72
CA TYR A 529 -2.53 10.41 -7.54
C TYR A 529 -1.68 11.69 -7.61
N GLU A 530 -2.06 12.66 -8.42
CA GLU A 530 -1.39 13.96 -8.49
C GLU A 530 -1.57 14.77 -7.20
N LEU A 531 -2.77 14.73 -6.63
CA LEU A 531 -3.09 15.40 -5.37
C LEU A 531 -2.42 14.74 -4.16
N SER A 532 -2.23 13.42 -4.20
CA SER A 532 -1.55 12.68 -3.15
C SER A 532 -0.04 12.90 -3.17
N GLU A 533 0.56 12.98 -4.37
CA GLU A 533 1.99 13.18 -4.61
C GLU A 533 2.18 14.25 -5.70
N PRO A 534 2.20 15.53 -5.34
CA PRO A 534 2.22 16.61 -6.32
C PRO A 534 3.53 16.69 -7.11
N VAL A 535 4.64 16.17 -6.55
CA VAL A 535 5.97 16.17 -7.16
C VAL A 535 6.31 14.77 -7.67
N LEU A 536 6.86 14.69 -8.88
CA LEU A 536 7.45 13.45 -9.39
C LEU A 536 8.82 13.22 -8.77
N SER A 537 9.02 12.11 -8.08
CA SER A 537 10.34 11.71 -7.61
C SER A 537 11.29 11.53 -8.80
N SER A 538 12.53 12.03 -8.69
CA SER A 538 13.65 11.83 -9.64
C SER A 538 13.65 12.58 -10.97
N GLY A 539 13.04 13.75 -11.11
CA GLY A 539 13.12 14.53 -12.37
C GLY A 539 12.57 13.80 -13.61
N ALA A 540 11.69 12.83 -13.38
CA ALA A 540 11.16 11.93 -14.40
C ALA A 540 10.07 12.56 -15.30
N TYR A 541 9.97 13.89 -15.32
CA TYR A 541 8.99 14.59 -16.17
C TYR A 541 9.12 14.21 -17.65
N ASP A 542 10.34 14.11 -18.18
CA ASP A 542 10.59 13.66 -19.55
C ASP A 542 10.26 12.18 -19.78
N THR A 543 10.46 11.34 -18.78
CA THR A 543 10.20 9.88 -18.87
C THR A 543 8.70 9.59 -18.84
N VAL A 544 7.96 10.28 -17.99
CA VAL A 544 6.48 10.15 -17.90
C VAL A 544 5.80 10.64 -19.18
N ALA A 545 6.37 11.63 -19.86
CA ALA A 545 5.90 12.08 -21.17
C ALA A 545 6.07 11.00 -22.27
N ARG A 546 7.01 10.07 -22.09
CA ARG A 546 7.34 9.03 -23.09
C ARG A 546 6.80 7.65 -22.77
N THR A 547 6.38 7.39 -21.55
CA THR A 547 5.85 6.09 -21.10
C THR A 547 4.34 6.17 -20.85
N ALA A 548 3.65 5.06 -21.12
CA ALA A 548 2.18 4.96 -21.07
C ALA A 548 1.55 5.04 -19.66
N GLY A 549 2.25 5.60 -18.65
CA GLY A 549 1.70 5.72 -17.31
C GLY A 549 2.48 6.62 -16.35
N ASP A 550 1.77 7.39 -15.55
CA ASP A 550 2.32 8.18 -14.46
C ASP A 550 2.72 7.24 -13.30
N PRO A 551 3.99 7.26 -12.83
CA PRO A 551 4.46 6.34 -11.77
C PRO A 551 3.72 6.53 -10.44
N ARG A 552 3.25 7.76 -10.14
CA ARG A 552 2.45 8.05 -8.93
C ARG A 552 1.13 7.28 -8.91
N ARG A 553 0.55 7.00 -10.09
CA ARG A 553 -0.73 6.30 -10.23
C ARG A 553 -0.70 4.92 -9.56
N LEU A 554 0.37 4.16 -9.76
CA LEU A 554 0.49 2.81 -9.20
C LEU A 554 0.69 2.86 -7.69
N HIS A 555 1.58 3.72 -7.21
CA HIS A 555 1.86 3.89 -5.79
C HIS A 555 0.60 4.32 -5.02
N VAL A 556 -0.09 5.35 -5.50
CA VAL A 556 -1.31 5.85 -4.83
C VAL A 556 -2.45 4.83 -4.90
N LYS A 557 -2.57 4.06 -6.00
CA LYS A 557 -3.53 2.97 -6.09
C LYS A 557 -3.25 1.91 -5.01
N GLU A 558 -2.01 1.50 -4.85
CA GLU A 558 -1.61 0.56 -3.81
C GLU A 558 -1.91 1.10 -2.41
N VAL A 559 -1.64 2.38 -2.14
CA VAL A 559 -1.99 3.04 -0.88
C VAL A 559 -3.50 3.00 -0.65
N LEU A 560 -4.31 3.36 -1.63
CA LEU A 560 -5.78 3.34 -1.52
C LEU A 560 -6.32 1.92 -1.32
N ASP A 561 -5.83 0.95 -2.08
CA ASP A 561 -6.23 -0.47 -1.95
C ASP A 561 -5.84 -1.04 -0.57
N SER A 562 -4.84 -0.48 0.08
CA SER A 562 -4.39 -0.91 1.41
C SER A 562 -5.23 -0.41 2.56
N VAL A 563 -5.79 0.77 2.39
CA VAL A 563 -6.64 1.38 3.40
C VAL A 563 -8.05 0.87 3.15
N ARG A 564 -8.53 -0.12 3.90
CA ARG A 564 -9.92 -0.67 3.83
C ARG A 564 -11.03 0.41 3.94
N VAL A 565 -10.65 1.65 4.13
CA VAL A 565 -11.51 2.84 4.02
C VAL A 565 -12.18 2.92 2.64
N VAL A 566 -11.52 2.44 1.59
CA VAL A 566 -12.10 2.46 0.22
C VAL A 566 -13.35 1.59 0.16
N ASP A 567 -13.35 0.41 0.76
CA ASP A 567 -14.52 -0.48 0.75
C ASP A 567 -15.72 0.12 1.52
N GLN A 568 -15.44 0.84 2.62
CA GLN A 568 -16.47 1.50 3.42
C GLN A 568 -17.04 2.76 2.75
N PHE A 569 -16.26 3.41 1.87
CA PHE A 569 -16.68 4.58 1.09
C PHE A 569 -17.26 4.22 -0.27
N ALA A 570 -16.91 3.08 -0.83
CA ALA A 570 -17.28 2.69 -2.20
C ALA A 570 -18.79 2.76 -2.46
N GLU A 571 -19.59 2.51 -1.43
CA GLU A 571 -21.06 2.60 -1.51
C GLU A 571 -21.59 4.04 -1.61
N MET A 572 -20.86 5.05 -1.12
CA MET A 572 -21.34 6.44 -1.06
C MET A 572 -20.50 7.41 -1.89
N HIS A 573 -19.22 7.16 -2.05
CA HIS A 573 -18.29 7.96 -2.84
C HIS A 573 -17.24 7.06 -3.46
N ARG A 574 -17.44 6.70 -4.73
CA ARG A 574 -16.50 5.88 -5.48
C ARG A 574 -15.24 6.69 -5.78
N ILE A 575 -14.15 6.35 -5.12
CA ILE A 575 -12.82 6.88 -5.42
C ILE A 575 -12.29 6.13 -6.64
N ASP A 576 -12.14 6.84 -7.76
CA ASP A 576 -11.50 6.32 -8.96
C ASP A 576 -10.22 7.10 -9.20
N ILE A 577 -9.11 6.39 -9.30
CA ILE A 577 -7.79 7.00 -9.40
C ILE A 577 -7.58 7.75 -10.72
N ASP A 578 -8.32 7.38 -11.76
CA ASP A 578 -8.21 7.92 -13.11
C ASP A 578 -9.30 8.98 -13.43
N GLU A 579 -10.32 9.09 -12.59
CA GLU A 579 -11.35 10.11 -12.73
C GLU A 579 -10.92 11.45 -12.12
N PRO A 580 -11.49 12.58 -12.60
CA PRO A 580 -11.28 13.88 -11.99
C PRO A 580 -11.65 13.90 -10.51
N GLU A 581 -10.79 14.50 -9.70
CA GLU A 581 -10.95 14.59 -8.25
C GLU A 581 -11.09 16.04 -7.77
N GLU A 582 -11.62 16.21 -6.57
CA GLU A 582 -11.71 17.51 -5.90
C GLU A 582 -10.33 18.05 -5.54
N ASP A 583 -10.13 19.34 -5.62
CA ASP A 583 -8.86 20.01 -5.33
C ASP A 583 -8.63 20.32 -3.83
N PHE A 584 -9.56 19.90 -2.95
CA PHE A 584 -9.42 20.09 -1.49
C PHE A 584 -8.12 19.54 -0.88
N PRO A 585 -7.46 18.49 -1.40
CA PRO A 585 -6.19 18.03 -0.84
C PRO A 585 -5.09 19.10 -0.88
N ILE A 586 -5.10 20.00 -1.87
CA ILE A 586 -4.18 21.13 -1.93
C ILE A 586 -4.41 22.08 -0.74
N LEU A 587 -5.66 22.42 -0.48
CA LEU A 587 -6.00 23.27 0.67
C LEU A 587 -5.75 22.56 2.01
N ARG A 588 -6.02 21.27 2.12
CA ARG A 588 -5.65 20.49 3.32
C ARG A 588 -4.15 20.51 3.60
N GLN A 589 -3.33 20.46 2.55
CA GLN A 589 -1.88 20.51 2.64
C GLN A 589 -1.36 21.86 3.18
N SER A 590 -2.16 22.92 3.08
CA SER A 590 -1.88 24.22 3.70
C SER A 590 -2.16 24.25 5.22
N PHE A 591 -2.82 23.23 5.76
CA PHE A 591 -3.31 23.13 7.14
C PHE A 591 -4.32 24.23 7.52
N ALA A 592 -4.88 24.93 6.55
CA ALA A 592 -5.94 25.91 6.69
C ALA A 592 -7.11 25.56 5.77
N SER A 593 -7.88 24.50 6.14
CA SER A 593 -8.93 23.94 5.29
C SER A 593 -10.18 23.57 6.05
N TRP A 594 -11.33 24.02 5.57
CA TRP A 594 -12.65 23.66 6.07
C TRP A 594 -12.98 22.16 5.99
N VAL A 595 -12.31 21.43 5.09
CA VAL A 595 -12.48 19.98 4.99
C VAL A 595 -12.04 19.26 6.27
N ASN A 596 -11.07 19.80 7.02
CA ASN A 596 -10.70 19.26 8.33
C ASN A 596 -11.85 19.38 9.35
N ALA A 597 -12.64 20.47 9.29
CA ALA A 597 -13.81 20.66 10.15
C ALA A 597 -14.98 19.71 9.81
N VAL A 598 -15.01 19.16 8.59
CA VAL A 598 -15.96 18.12 8.19
C VAL A 598 -15.49 16.73 8.60
N ALA A 599 -14.21 16.43 8.31
CA ALA A 599 -13.61 15.11 8.55
C ALA A 599 -13.49 14.77 10.05
N TYR A 600 -13.34 15.79 10.89
CA TYR A 600 -13.16 15.67 12.35
C TYR A 600 -14.11 16.58 13.10
N TYR A 601 -14.32 16.28 14.37
CA TYR A 601 -15.03 17.20 15.27
C TYR A 601 -14.03 18.17 15.92
N VAL A 602 -13.85 19.33 15.32
CA VAL A 602 -12.81 20.32 15.69
C VAL A 602 -13.36 21.75 15.74
N PRO A 603 -14.30 22.06 16.69
CA PRO A 603 -14.98 23.35 16.75
C PRO A 603 -14.02 24.53 16.94
N ASP A 604 -12.98 24.40 17.76
CA ASP A 604 -12.01 25.48 18.01
C ASP A 604 -11.16 25.77 16.77
N TYR A 605 -10.79 24.75 16.01
CA TYR A 605 -10.11 24.92 14.72
C TYR A 605 -11.04 25.59 13.70
N ARG A 606 -12.31 25.24 13.67
CA ARG A 606 -13.32 25.88 12.81
C ARG A 606 -13.46 27.38 13.15
N SER A 607 -13.51 27.73 14.43
CA SER A 607 -13.59 29.12 14.89
C SER A 607 -12.33 29.92 14.54
N TRP A 608 -11.16 29.27 14.64
CA TRP A 608 -9.89 29.85 14.22
C TRP A 608 -9.87 30.12 12.71
N LEU A 609 -10.30 29.17 11.87
CA LEU A 609 -10.40 29.36 10.40
C LEU A 609 -11.27 30.57 10.06
N ALA A 610 -12.46 30.66 10.64
CA ALA A 610 -13.38 31.76 10.40
C ALA A 610 -12.80 33.14 10.77
N ALA A 611 -11.96 33.20 11.81
CA ALA A 611 -11.31 34.44 12.26
C ALA A 611 -10.07 34.82 11.44
N THR A 612 -9.36 33.82 10.85
CA THR A 612 -8.07 34.06 10.20
C THR A 612 -8.23 34.42 8.72
N GLY A 613 -9.29 33.90 8.04
CA GLY A 613 -9.46 34.00 6.60
C GLY A 613 -8.56 33.03 5.82
N SER A 614 -8.74 32.97 4.52
CA SER A 614 -8.11 31.96 3.64
C SER A 614 -7.20 32.52 2.55
N ASP A 615 -6.82 33.79 2.59
CA ASP A 615 -6.01 34.45 1.55
C ASP A 615 -4.70 33.69 1.30
N ASN A 616 -3.97 33.33 2.37
CA ASN A 616 -2.73 32.59 2.28
C ASN A 616 -2.95 31.17 1.73
N ALA A 617 -4.04 30.51 2.08
CA ALA A 617 -4.37 29.17 1.61
C ALA A 617 -4.67 29.16 0.10
N TYR A 618 -5.38 30.17 -0.42
CA TYR A 618 -5.66 30.30 -1.85
C TYR A 618 -4.43 30.79 -2.65
N ALA A 619 -3.59 31.66 -2.07
CA ALA A 619 -2.31 31.99 -2.67
C ALA A 619 -1.41 30.75 -2.81
N TYR A 620 -1.37 29.89 -1.79
CA TYR A 620 -0.70 28.60 -1.83
C TYR A 620 -1.33 27.68 -2.86
N HIS A 621 -2.66 27.57 -2.90
CA HIS A 621 -3.38 26.79 -3.92
C HIS A 621 -2.97 27.21 -5.33
N ARG A 622 -2.99 28.51 -5.61
CA ARG A 622 -2.55 29.03 -6.92
C ARG A 622 -1.11 28.67 -7.23
N ARG A 623 -0.22 28.72 -6.26
CA ARG A 623 1.20 28.37 -6.46
C ARG A 623 1.38 26.90 -6.79
N VAL A 624 0.67 25.99 -6.09
CA VAL A 624 0.64 24.56 -6.42
C VAL A 624 0.05 24.32 -7.81
N MET A 625 -1.01 25.06 -8.19
CA MET A 625 -1.60 24.95 -9.53
C MET A 625 -0.68 25.45 -10.64
N ARG A 626 0.17 26.46 -10.38
CA ARG A 626 1.26 26.82 -11.30
C ARG A 626 2.24 25.68 -11.51
N HIS A 627 2.58 24.94 -10.44
CA HIS A 627 3.43 23.76 -10.54
C HIS A 627 2.78 22.69 -11.43
N PHE A 628 1.48 22.40 -11.25
CA PHE A 628 0.77 21.46 -12.12
C PHE A 628 0.66 21.96 -13.55
N THR A 629 0.48 23.27 -13.77
CA THR A 629 0.48 23.88 -15.11
C THR A 629 1.84 23.67 -15.80
N TRP A 630 2.91 23.91 -15.07
CA TRP A 630 4.26 23.65 -15.56
C TRP A 630 4.47 22.16 -15.89
N GLN A 631 4.03 21.25 -15.04
CA GLN A 631 4.07 19.79 -15.34
C GLN A 631 3.28 19.43 -16.60
N ARG A 632 2.10 19.99 -16.80
CA ARG A 632 1.29 19.75 -18.02
C ARG A 632 2.04 20.24 -19.26
N ARG A 633 2.67 21.42 -19.20
CA ARG A 633 3.41 22.00 -20.33
C ARG A 633 4.70 21.25 -20.69
N GLN A 634 5.29 20.51 -19.77
CA GLN A 634 6.38 19.58 -20.12
C GLN A 634 5.90 18.46 -21.07
N ARG A 635 4.62 18.12 -21.02
CA ARG A 635 4.00 17.09 -21.86
C ARG A 635 3.34 17.67 -23.12
N GLU A 636 2.68 18.81 -22.99
CA GLU A 636 1.87 19.46 -24.01
C GLU A 636 2.31 20.92 -24.16
N ARG A 637 3.46 21.17 -24.82
CA ARG A 637 4.15 22.46 -24.81
C ARG A 637 3.30 23.66 -25.22
N ASP A 638 2.35 23.49 -26.15
CA ASP A 638 1.54 24.57 -26.72
C ASP A 638 0.07 24.56 -26.23
N ALA A 639 -0.29 23.68 -25.31
CA ALA A 639 -1.65 23.57 -24.83
C ALA A 639 -2.05 24.77 -23.96
N ARG A 640 -3.10 25.48 -24.37
CA ARG A 640 -3.76 26.53 -23.59
C ARG A 640 -5.12 26.03 -23.14
N LYS A 641 -5.12 25.22 -22.08
CA LYS A 641 -6.34 24.64 -21.49
C LYS A 641 -6.67 25.35 -20.19
N ALA A 642 -7.96 25.49 -19.90
CA ALA A 642 -8.40 25.99 -18.61
C ALA A 642 -8.39 24.86 -17.57
N TRP A 643 -8.11 25.21 -16.31
CA TRP A 643 -8.33 24.27 -15.21
C TRP A 643 -9.81 24.19 -14.86
N LEU A 644 -10.31 22.98 -14.70
CA LEU A 644 -11.65 22.69 -14.21
C LEU A 644 -11.54 22.13 -12.79
N PHE A 645 -11.96 22.92 -11.82
CA PHE A 645 -11.94 22.58 -10.39
C PHE A 645 -13.32 22.22 -9.88
N LYS A 646 -13.37 21.44 -8.82
CA LYS A 646 -14.62 21.16 -8.12
C LYS A 646 -14.35 20.94 -6.64
N MET A 647 -14.89 21.83 -5.81
CA MET A 647 -14.95 21.68 -4.36
C MET A 647 -16.09 22.51 -3.77
N PRO A 648 -17.00 21.92 -2.98
CA PRO A 648 -18.12 22.67 -2.36
C PRO A 648 -17.68 23.82 -1.48
N PHE A 649 -16.60 23.66 -0.73
CA PHE A 649 -16.14 24.65 0.26
C PHE A 649 -15.49 25.89 -0.34
N HIS A 650 -15.29 25.97 -1.65
CA HIS A 650 -14.95 27.24 -2.32
C HIS A 650 -16.00 28.34 -2.07
N LEU A 651 -17.26 27.95 -1.83
CA LEU A 651 -18.33 28.89 -1.51
C LEU A 651 -18.14 29.63 -0.17
N MET A 652 -17.31 29.11 0.72
CA MET A 652 -17.02 29.81 2.00
C MET A 652 -16.02 30.94 1.86
N GLU A 653 -15.23 30.94 0.77
CA GLU A 653 -14.01 31.73 0.64
C GLU A 653 -13.91 32.43 -0.73
N LEU A 654 -15.04 32.91 -1.24
CA LEU A 654 -15.12 33.51 -2.58
C LEU A 654 -14.24 34.75 -2.75
N GLU A 655 -14.05 35.56 -1.70
CA GLU A 655 -13.18 36.73 -1.73
C GLU A 655 -11.71 36.30 -1.92
N ALA A 656 -11.22 35.39 -1.09
CA ALA A 656 -9.85 34.86 -1.18
C ALA A 656 -9.59 34.13 -2.49
N LEU A 657 -10.59 33.39 -3.00
CA LEU A 657 -10.53 32.71 -4.28
C LEU A 657 -10.39 33.73 -5.43
N LEU A 658 -11.25 34.74 -5.45
CA LEU A 658 -11.20 35.77 -6.49
C LEU A 658 -9.97 36.66 -6.42
N ALA A 659 -9.44 36.93 -5.22
CA ALA A 659 -8.15 37.60 -5.05
C ALA A 659 -7.01 36.79 -5.68
N SER A 660 -7.06 35.48 -5.58
CA SER A 660 -6.06 34.56 -6.16
C SER A 660 -6.32 34.28 -7.65
N TYR A 661 -7.58 34.22 -8.10
CA TYR A 661 -8.00 33.92 -9.46
C TYR A 661 -8.96 35.00 -9.99
N PRO A 662 -8.46 36.19 -10.33
CA PRO A 662 -9.32 37.34 -10.63
C PRO A 662 -10.18 37.21 -11.89
N ASP A 663 -9.87 36.25 -12.76
CA ASP A 663 -10.60 35.94 -14.00
C ASP A 663 -11.39 34.61 -13.91
N ALA A 664 -11.55 34.05 -12.72
CA ALA A 664 -12.28 32.81 -12.51
C ALA A 664 -13.75 32.92 -12.95
N VAL A 665 -14.31 31.82 -13.46
CA VAL A 665 -15.71 31.63 -13.77
C VAL A 665 -16.29 30.48 -12.93
N PHE A 666 -17.58 30.55 -12.63
CA PHE A 666 -18.23 29.65 -11.68
C PHE A 666 -19.46 28.96 -12.29
N ILE A 667 -19.59 27.69 -12.01
CA ILE A 667 -20.79 26.92 -12.29
C ILE A 667 -21.32 26.45 -10.93
N GLN A 668 -22.46 27.03 -10.51
CA GLN A 668 -23.04 26.72 -9.22
C GLN A 668 -24.23 25.80 -9.35
N THR A 669 -24.17 24.62 -8.74
CA THR A 669 -25.32 23.69 -8.73
C THR A 669 -26.20 23.97 -7.52
N HIS A 670 -27.52 23.91 -7.73
CA HIS A 670 -28.57 24.19 -6.76
C HIS A 670 -29.48 22.99 -6.56
N ARG A 671 -29.88 22.76 -5.31
CA ARG A 671 -30.87 21.76 -4.93
C ARG A 671 -31.58 22.19 -3.67
N GLU A 672 -32.85 21.80 -3.51
CA GLU A 672 -33.65 22.12 -2.32
C GLU A 672 -32.98 21.55 -1.06
N PRO A 673 -32.70 22.39 -0.02
CA PRO A 673 -31.97 21.98 1.18
C PRO A 673 -32.56 20.77 1.91
N THR A 674 -33.88 20.65 1.97
CA THR A 674 -34.56 19.53 2.61
C THR A 674 -34.29 18.19 1.90
N GLN A 675 -33.87 18.22 0.64
CA GLN A 675 -33.55 17.03 -0.16
C GLN A 675 -32.10 16.57 -0.05
N PHE A 676 -31.17 17.44 0.34
CA PHE A 676 -29.76 17.06 0.43
C PHE A 676 -29.24 16.92 1.87
N MET A 677 -29.81 17.65 2.85
CA MET A 677 -29.27 17.67 4.22
C MET A 677 -29.23 16.29 4.89
N GLY A 678 -30.25 15.44 4.69
CA GLY A 678 -30.24 14.09 5.22
C GLY A 678 -29.09 13.25 4.63
N SER A 679 -28.90 13.35 3.32
CA SER A 679 -27.80 12.65 2.62
C SER A 679 -26.43 13.19 3.00
N TRP A 680 -26.30 14.50 3.21
CA TRP A 680 -25.07 15.14 3.63
C TRP A 680 -24.70 14.69 5.05
N ASN A 681 -25.61 14.75 6.01
CA ASN A 681 -25.36 14.33 7.37
C ASN A 681 -24.95 12.85 7.46
N SER A 682 -25.60 11.99 6.69
CA SER A 682 -25.22 10.58 6.58
C SER A 682 -23.80 10.41 6.04
N LEU A 683 -23.37 11.20 5.06
CA LEU A 683 -22.01 11.19 4.53
C LEU A 683 -21.00 11.65 5.60
N VAL A 684 -21.28 12.74 6.32
CA VAL A 684 -20.40 13.26 7.38
C VAL A 684 -20.27 12.25 8.52
N ASP A 685 -21.38 11.66 8.98
CA ASP A 685 -21.40 10.64 10.02
C ASP A 685 -20.49 9.45 9.61
N ARG A 686 -20.57 9.01 8.36
CA ARG A 686 -19.73 7.94 7.81
C ARG A 686 -18.25 8.35 7.71
N ILE A 687 -17.94 9.54 7.20
CA ILE A 687 -16.58 10.07 7.15
C ILE A 687 -15.94 10.09 8.54
N ARG A 688 -16.67 10.61 9.51
CA ARG A 688 -16.20 10.73 10.89
C ARG A 688 -16.01 9.38 11.56
N SER A 689 -16.91 8.42 11.35
CA SER A 689 -16.84 7.08 11.95
C SER A 689 -15.55 6.31 11.58
N ILE A 690 -14.81 6.76 10.57
CA ILE A 690 -13.53 6.19 10.21
C ILE A 690 -12.43 6.56 11.21
N SER A 691 -12.48 7.78 11.74
CA SER A 691 -11.36 8.36 12.49
C SER A 691 -11.69 8.76 13.92
N ILE A 692 -12.98 8.98 14.24
CA ILE A 692 -13.41 9.41 15.57
C ILE A 692 -14.51 8.51 16.14
N GLU A 693 -14.61 8.51 17.45
CA GLU A 693 -15.67 7.81 18.18
C GLU A 693 -17.06 8.26 17.72
N PRO A 694 -18.03 7.33 17.66
CA PRO A 694 -19.40 7.68 17.29
C PRO A 694 -19.98 8.79 18.17
N ARG A 695 -20.60 9.78 17.54
CA ARG A 695 -21.29 10.87 18.23
C ARG A 695 -22.80 10.76 18.03
N PRO A 696 -23.61 11.37 18.93
CA PRO A 696 -25.06 11.44 18.72
C PRO A 696 -25.37 12.11 17.37
N ARG A 697 -26.18 11.46 16.54
CA ARG A 697 -26.50 11.96 15.20
C ARG A 697 -27.18 13.32 15.19
N HIS A 698 -27.98 13.64 16.25
CA HIS A 698 -28.61 14.96 16.37
C HIS A 698 -27.58 16.10 16.55
N ASP A 699 -26.41 15.83 17.19
CA ASP A 699 -25.34 16.82 17.31
C ASP A 699 -24.70 17.07 15.92
N THR A 700 -24.44 15.99 15.16
CA THR A 700 -23.96 16.09 13.78
C THR A 700 -24.96 16.86 12.91
N GLY A 701 -26.26 16.58 13.05
CA GLY A 701 -27.30 17.28 12.31
C GLY A 701 -27.36 18.78 12.61
N ALA A 702 -27.28 19.17 13.88
CA ALA A 702 -27.29 20.57 14.28
C ALA A 702 -26.04 21.33 13.81
N GLU A 703 -24.86 20.71 13.98
CA GLU A 703 -23.57 21.31 13.55
C GLU A 703 -23.52 21.50 12.04
N GLN A 704 -23.93 20.47 11.28
CA GLN A 704 -23.87 20.51 9.84
C GLN A 704 -24.95 21.41 9.20
N LEU A 705 -26.10 21.55 9.85
CA LEU A 705 -27.10 22.54 9.47
C LEU A 705 -26.55 23.97 9.57
N ASP A 706 -25.88 24.27 10.68
CA ASP A 706 -25.25 25.58 10.92
C ASP A 706 -24.15 25.85 9.88
N LEU A 707 -23.27 24.88 9.66
CA LEU A 707 -22.16 25.01 8.71
C LEU A 707 -22.65 25.22 7.27
N MET A 708 -23.57 24.39 6.80
CA MET A 708 -24.04 24.42 5.40
C MET A 708 -24.95 25.61 5.12
N SER A 709 -25.83 25.98 6.05
CA SER A 709 -26.67 27.16 5.88
C SER A 709 -25.85 28.44 5.97
N GLY A 710 -24.87 28.51 6.88
CA GLY A 710 -23.93 29.63 6.96
C GLY A 710 -23.17 29.81 5.64
N MET A 711 -22.59 28.73 5.09
CA MET A 711 -21.86 28.74 3.84
C MET A 711 -22.72 29.27 2.67
N LEU A 712 -23.89 28.69 2.43
CA LEU A 712 -24.72 29.12 1.31
C LEU A 712 -25.26 30.55 1.48
N ASN A 713 -25.75 30.89 2.67
CA ASN A 713 -26.30 32.21 2.89
C ASN A 713 -25.23 33.31 2.73
N GLU A 714 -23.97 33.05 3.19
CA GLU A 714 -22.85 33.96 3.02
C GLU A 714 -22.45 34.10 1.54
N ALA A 715 -22.31 32.99 0.85
CA ALA A 715 -22.01 32.96 -0.59
C ALA A 715 -23.07 33.73 -1.42
N MET A 716 -24.35 33.60 -1.06
CA MET A 716 -25.42 34.35 -1.78
C MET A 716 -25.40 35.83 -1.45
N ARG A 717 -25.08 36.21 -0.20
CA ARG A 717 -24.87 37.63 0.18
C ARG A 717 -23.71 38.25 -0.59
N PHE A 718 -22.57 37.52 -0.67
CA PHE A 718 -21.42 37.96 -1.43
C PHE A 718 -21.78 38.17 -2.91
N ARG A 719 -22.43 37.17 -3.55
CA ARG A 719 -22.85 37.30 -4.96
C ARG A 719 -23.80 38.47 -5.17
N ALA A 720 -24.73 38.73 -4.24
CA ALA A 720 -25.65 39.88 -4.32
C ALA A 720 -24.93 41.21 -4.17
N SER A 721 -23.83 41.27 -3.41
CA SER A 721 -23.02 42.49 -3.26
C SER A 721 -22.06 42.80 -4.40
N CYS A 722 -21.86 41.84 -5.34
CA CYS A 722 -20.93 41.97 -6.48
C CYS A 722 -21.65 41.71 -7.82
N PRO A 723 -22.62 42.53 -8.21
CA PRO A 723 -23.43 42.35 -9.42
C PRO A 723 -22.57 42.37 -10.71
N GLU A 724 -21.43 43.01 -10.68
CA GLU A 724 -20.46 43.05 -11.80
C GLU A 724 -19.84 41.69 -12.10
N LEU A 725 -19.86 40.77 -11.15
CA LEU A 725 -19.36 39.43 -11.32
C LEU A 725 -20.42 38.43 -11.86
N GLU A 726 -21.67 38.87 -12.01
CA GLU A 726 -22.78 37.97 -12.40
C GLU A 726 -22.56 37.32 -13.77
N ALA A 727 -21.89 38.01 -14.70
CA ALA A 727 -21.53 37.45 -16.00
C ALA A 727 -20.57 36.23 -15.90
N ARG A 728 -19.94 36.02 -14.76
CA ARG A 728 -19.01 34.91 -14.51
C ARG A 728 -19.68 33.71 -13.88
N TRP A 729 -21.00 33.76 -13.64
CA TRP A 729 -21.75 32.70 -12.99
C TRP A 729 -22.74 32.04 -13.94
N VAL A 730 -22.85 30.72 -13.81
CA VAL A 730 -23.95 29.90 -14.33
C VAL A 730 -24.56 29.12 -13.18
N ASP A 731 -25.86 29.29 -12.99
CA ASP A 731 -26.64 28.59 -11.99
C ASP A 731 -27.31 27.35 -12.65
N VAL A 732 -27.08 26.15 -12.10
CA VAL A 732 -27.55 24.87 -12.60
C VAL A 732 -28.49 24.24 -11.61
N ASN A 733 -29.69 23.88 -12.03
CA ASN A 733 -30.61 23.13 -11.19
C ASN A 733 -30.27 21.64 -11.22
N TYR A 734 -30.23 21.01 -10.05
CA TYR A 734 -29.94 19.57 -9.91
C TYR A 734 -30.95 18.72 -10.73
N ARG A 735 -32.21 19.10 -10.74
CA ARG A 735 -33.23 18.33 -11.47
C ARG A 735 -32.98 18.35 -12.97
N ASP A 736 -32.69 19.52 -13.51
CA ASP A 736 -32.44 19.70 -14.95
C ASP A 736 -31.14 18.98 -15.35
N LEU A 737 -30.12 19.04 -14.50
CA LEU A 737 -28.87 18.29 -14.67
C LEU A 737 -29.09 16.77 -14.73
N VAL A 738 -30.05 16.23 -14.00
CA VAL A 738 -30.37 14.79 -14.01
C VAL A 738 -31.24 14.41 -15.20
N GLU A 739 -32.22 15.26 -15.53
CA GLU A 739 -33.22 15.00 -16.60
C GLU A 739 -32.65 15.26 -18.01
N ASN A 740 -31.80 16.31 -18.17
CA ASN A 740 -31.23 16.71 -19.44
C ASN A 740 -29.77 17.20 -19.32
N PRO A 741 -28.84 16.29 -19.00
CA PRO A 741 -27.43 16.67 -18.71
C PRO A 741 -26.75 17.37 -19.92
N MET A 742 -27.00 16.93 -21.15
CA MET A 742 -26.40 17.55 -22.33
C MET A 742 -26.99 18.95 -22.63
N GLY A 743 -28.28 19.16 -22.37
CA GLY A 743 -28.90 20.49 -22.44
C GLY A 743 -28.26 21.46 -21.46
N VAL A 744 -28.08 21.05 -20.22
CA VAL A 744 -27.37 21.85 -19.18
C VAL A 744 -25.96 22.21 -19.62
N VAL A 745 -25.19 21.24 -20.14
CA VAL A 745 -23.84 21.53 -20.66
C VAL A 745 -23.89 22.54 -21.81
N SER A 746 -24.82 22.41 -22.74
CA SER A 746 -24.99 23.35 -23.86
C SER A 746 -25.23 24.77 -23.35
N GLU A 747 -26.13 24.95 -22.37
CA GLU A 747 -26.39 26.25 -21.74
C GLU A 747 -25.18 26.85 -21.04
N ILE A 748 -24.41 26.03 -20.33
CA ILE A 748 -23.13 26.45 -19.69
C ILE A 748 -22.15 26.96 -20.76
N TYR A 749 -22.02 26.22 -21.86
CA TYR A 749 -21.12 26.58 -22.95
C TYR A 749 -21.57 27.87 -23.67
N GLU A 750 -22.83 28.01 -23.93
CA GLU A 750 -23.41 29.25 -24.49
C GLU A 750 -23.17 30.45 -23.57
N ARG A 751 -23.40 30.30 -22.25
CA ARG A 751 -23.23 31.38 -21.27
C ARG A 751 -21.81 31.93 -21.23
N PHE A 752 -20.80 31.04 -21.38
CA PHE A 752 -19.39 31.44 -21.35
C PHE A 752 -18.80 31.69 -22.75
N ASP A 753 -19.61 31.69 -23.79
CA ASP A 753 -19.16 31.80 -25.18
C ASP A 753 -18.12 30.72 -25.56
N TRP A 754 -18.41 29.50 -25.14
CA TRP A 754 -17.60 28.36 -25.50
C TRP A 754 -18.25 27.56 -26.58
N ARG A 755 -17.48 27.11 -27.58
CA ARG A 755 -17.97 26.18 -28.59
C ARG A 755 -17.90 24.74 -28.03
N LEU A 756 -19.02 24.05 -28.02
CA LEU A 756 -19.07 22.63 -27.71
C LEU A 756 -18.73 21.85 -28.99
N GLU A 757 -17.52 21.25 -28.99
CA GLU A 757 -17.00 20.50 -30.13
C GLU A 757 -17.70 19.14 -30.26
N PRO A 758 -17.92 18.61 -31.48
CA PRO A 758 -18.59 17.32 -31.69
C PRO A 758 -17.87 16.15 -31.00
N ALA A 759 -16.55 16.18 -30.92
CA ALA A 759 -15.75 15.15 -30.21
C ALA A 759 -16.04 15.15 -28.70
N ALA A 760 -16.12 16.33 -28.07
CA ALA A 760 -16.47 16.47 -26.67
C ALA A 760 -17.89 15.99 -26.38
N THR A 761 -18.84 16.34 -27.29
CA THR A 761 -20.24 15.85 -27.21
C THR A 761 -20.27 14.32 -27.20
N ALA A 762 -19.62 13.68 -28.17
CA ALA A 762 -19.61 12.22 -28.31
C ALA A 762 -18.97 11.51 -27.07
N GLU A 763 -17.89 12.07 -26.52
CA GLU A 763 -17.25 11.54 -25.29
C GLU A 763 -18.14 11.70 -24.06
N MET A 764 -18.85 12.83 -23.92
CA MET A 764 -19.81 13.05 -22.85
C MET A 764 -21.00 12.10 -22.94
N GLU A 765 -21.58 11.91 -24.12
CA GLU A 765 -22.71 10.99 -24.39
C GLU A 765 -22.29 9.55 -24.07
N SER A 766 -21.14 9.10 -24.58
CA SER A 766 -20.60 7.76 -24.29
C SER A 766 -20.35 7.56 -22.78
N TRP A 767 -19.87 8.58 -22.08
CA TRP A 767 -19.69 8.52 -20.62
C TRP A 767 -21.05 8.41 -19.91
N LEU A 768 -22.06 9.17 -20.33
CA LEU A 768 -23.43 9.12 -19.79
C LEU A 768 -24.05 7.73 -19.91
N GLU A 769 -23.90 7.08 -21.07
CA GLU A 769 -24.38 5.70 -21.29
C GLU A 769 -23.74 4.71 -20.30
N ARG A 770 -22.41 4.78 -20.13
CA ARG A 770 -21.70 3.94 -19.14
C ARG A 770 -22.16 4.20 -17.70
N GLN A 771 -22.41 5.47 -17.34
CA GLN A 771 -22.91 5.83 -16.01
C GLN A 771 -24.33 5.34 -15.76
N ALA A 772 -25.20 5.38 -16.77
CA ALA A 772 -26.57 4.88 -16.68
C ALA A 772 -26.58 3.36 -16.38
N GLU A 773 -25.72 2.59 -17.04
CA GLU A 773 -25.60 1.15 -16.80
C GLU A 773 -25.09 0.83 -15.39
N GLN A 774 -24.08 1.56 -14.90
CA GLN A 774 -23.55 1.38 -13.54
C GLN A 774 -24.59 1.70 -12.46
N ARG A 775 -25.38 2.78 -12.62
CA ARG A 775 -26.41 3.18 -11.64
C ARG A 775 -27.55 2.16 -11.51
N ARG A 776 -27.84 1.37 -12.55
CA ARG A 776 -28.85 0.30 -12.48
C ARG A 776 -28.48 -0.84 -11.53
N GLN A 777 -27.18 -0.96 -11.22
CA GLN A 777 -26.63 -2.02 -10.37
C GLN A 777 -26.48 -1.59 -8.90
N GLU A 778 -26.66 -0.29 -8.57
CA GLU A 778 -26.48 0.24 -7.22
C GLU A 778 -27.82 0.31 -6.46
N PRO A 779 -27.88 -0.18 -5.21
CA PRO A 779 -29.09 -0.06 -4.41
C PRO A 779 -29.33 1.40 -3.99
N PRO A 780 -30.60 1.87 -3.92
CA PRO A 780 -30.92 3.23 -3.50
C PRO A 780 -30.61 3.44 -2.01
N HIS A 781 -29.80 4.44 -1.69
CA HIS A 781 -29.57 4.87 -0.32
C HIS A 781 -30.78 5.58 0.27
N ARG A 782 -31.24 5.15 1.44
CA ARG A 782 -32.33 5.80 2.19
C ARG A 782 -31.74 6.58 3.37
N TYR A 783 -32.10 7.82 3.49
CA TYR A 783 -31.74 8.74 4.58
C TYR A 783 -32.90 9.69 4.81
N ASN A 784 -33.11 10.11 6.08
CA ASN A 784 -34.12 11.08 6.43
C ASN A 784 -33.51 12.17 7.36
N LEU A 785 -34.23 13.26 7.52
CA LEU A 785 -33.79 14.38 8.36
C LEU A 785 -33.93 14.06 9.85
N GLU A 786 -34.96 13.30 10.20
CA GLU A 786 -35.34 12.96 11.59
C GLU A 786 -34.22 12.14 12.27
N ASP A 787 -33.51 11.28 11.52
CA ASP A 787 -32.37 10.51 12.04
C ASP A 787 -31.27 11.40 12.63
N PHE A 788 -31.22 12.67 12.18
CA PHE A 788 -30.26 13.68 12.62
C PHE A 788 -30.90 14.80 13.46
N GLY A 789 -32.08 14.56 13.99
CA GLY A 789 -32.80 15.54 14.82
C GLY A 789 -33.21 16.81 14.06
N LEU A 790 -33.42 16.73 12.79
CA LEU A 790 -33.83 17.80 11.89
C LEU A 790 -35.24 17.54 11.36
N ASN A 791 -35.96 18.62 10.99
CA ASN A 791 -37.20 18.55 10.23
C ASN A 791 -37.21 19.58 9.11
N THR A 792 -38.21 19.49 8.25
CA THR A 792 -38.35 20.34 7.05
C THR A 792 -38.44 21.83 7.42
N GLU A 793 -39.16 22.18 8.49
CA GLU A 793 -39.35 23.59 8.91
C GLU A 793 -38.01 24.20 9.38
N ARG A 794 -37.28 23.49 10.23
CA ARG A 794 -35.96 23.94 10.75
C ARG A 794 -34.95 24.12 9.63
N VAL A 795 -34.87 23.15 8.69
CA VAL A 795 -33.97 23.25 7.55
C VAL A 795 -34.38 24.39 6.62
N SER A 796 -35.67 24.51 6.27
CA SER A 796 -36.15 25.60 5.42
C SER A 796 -35.89 26.98 6.00
N ALA A 797 -36.08 27.15 7.31
CA ALA A 797 -35.81 28.40 8.00
C ALA A 797 -34.31 28.77 7.99
N ALA A 798 -33.41 27.81 8.23
CA ALA A 798 -31.95 28.04 8.23
C ALA A 798 -31.44 28.46 6.84
N PHE A 799 -32.02 27.98 5.77
CA PHE A 799 -31.64 28.30 4.37
C PHE A 799 -32.53 29.39 3.73
N ALA A 800 -33.32 30.15 4.49
CA ALA A 800 -34.25 31.12 3.93
C ALA A 800 -33.59 32.14 2.97
N PRO A 801 -32.44 32.77 3.28
CA PRO A 801 -31.77 33.71 2.35
C PRO A 801 -31.32 33.02 1.05
N TYR A 802 -30.79 31.78 1.13
CA TYR A 802 -30.42 30.99 -0.04
C TYR A 802 -31.63 30.70 -0.93
N ARG A 803 -32.74 30.27 -0.32
CA ARG A 803 -33.98 29.95 -1.05
C ARG A 803 -34.57 31.18 -1.75
N GLU A 804 -34.53 32.36 -1.08
CA GLU A 804 -34.95 33.60 -1.69
C GLU A 804 -34.10 33.99 -2.88
N PHE A 805 -32.76 33.87 -2.75
CA PHE A 805 -31.82 34.13 -3.86
C PHE A 805 -32.12 33.22 -5.08
N VAL A 806 -32.24 31.93 -4.85
CA VAL A 806 -32.51 30.94 -5.91
C VAL A 806 -33.86 31.16 -6.54
N GLY A 807 -34.90 31.45 -5.74
CA GLY A 807 -36.27 31.70 -6.21
C GLY A 807 -36.43 32.96 -7.09
N SER A 808 -35.53 33.93 -6.92
CA SER A 808 -35.52 35.18 -7.71
C SER A 808 -34.83 35.05 -9.09
N ARG A 809 -34.25 33.91 -9.42
CA ARG A 809 -33.42 33.71 -10.62
C ARG A 809 -34.03 32.67 -11.57
N LYS A 810 -33.83 32.88 -12.87
CA LYS A 810 -33.93 31.78 -13.86
C LYS A 810 -32.69 30.90 -13.70
N ILE A 811 -32.87 29.69 -13.20
CA ILE A 811 -31.83 28.68 -13.07
C ILE A 811 -31.96 27.76 -14.28
N ALA A 812 -30.84 27.55 -14.95
CA ALA A 812 -30.74 26.68 -16.13
C ALA A 812 -30.96 25.19 -15.78
#